data_ab530d351bbb5a7e2929f3439793244d
#
_entry.id   ab530d351bbb5a7e2929f3439793244d
#
_cell.length_a   1.000
_cell.length_b   1.000
_cell.length_c   1.000
_cell.angle_alpha   90.00
_cell.angle_beta   90.00
_cell.angle_gamma   90.00
#
_symmetry.space_group_name_H-M   'P 1'
#
loop_
_entity.id
_entity.type
_entity.pdbx_description
1 polymer ?
#
loop_
_entity_poly.entity_id
_entity_poly.type
_entity_poly.pdbx_seq_one_letter_code
_entity_poly.pdbx_strand_id
1 'polypeptide(L)'
;MLTYFTLHSACAKVQYLLKIQTMFSSITRLHFFAAFTTALSLLAGCGGVTNEPVPKALLAENVLFSSYQESPKYLDSTSSYSNNETPWTYAVYEPPLKYHYLKRPYELEPRTLKELPSVKFLSKEGKELPVQTPADQIAESVFELKIQPGILYQPHPAFAKKDDGQYRYLSLKESDIQGMRRPYDFEHMGTRELLAEDYAYAIKRLATPRVKSPSFGFLSEKIVGLAGYGKQIKAFNEKLKAGKSAREVGPFGHLPWLDFREHALSGVEVLDAHTLKIRVVGKYPQFKYWLAMTFFSPIPWEVDAFYSQDGMARRNLNPDTWPVGTGPYMLTEYVPNSRMELVRNPNYRGVPYPCEGEPGDQEKGLLQDCGKTTPFVDKVISVIEKEGTSVATKFIQGYYDIPQLERGEPGIGYQVSIQDGTGRAKELLERKIQLPSTIQVGFWHFGFNWLDPVVGLGKTPEDQIRNKKLRQALAIAFDFEEYVSVFEDDRAQVNHSVVVPGLFGNNMSNPNPVIYDKMPDGKFKRKSIEVAKKLLAEAGYPNGRDLKTGQPLVLNYDTQGVGPGYKARLDWVSKQFAKLNVQIEIRNTDYNRFQDKMRKGAAQFFFWGWLADYPDPENFLFLLYGPNSKAKFDGENASNFAHPEFDRLFDRMKDLDDTPERAAMIARMIEIMQEEMPMLYGWSEEFGGAYHQWVGNGKPSNIIRDSLPYLKIDSQLRTSKIKEWNQAIWWPLAMLPFLFIGLAWPAWQAWKRRQMQRAVQTDANTPRSL
;
A
#
# COMPACT_ATOMS: atom_id res chain seq x y z
N MET A 1 12.87 -22.78 -90.69
CA MET A 1 13.51 -23.53 -89.60
C MET A 1 12.84 -23.28 -88.28
N LEU A 2 11.54 -23.47 -88.19
CA LEU A 2 10.74 -23.18 -86.96
C LEU A 2 9.39 -23.94 -87.15
N THR A 3 9.33 -25.22 -87.06
CA THR A 3 8.03 -25.97 -87.05
C THR A 3 8.15 -27.47 -86.74
N TYR A 4 9.24 -27.91 -86.04
CA TYR A 4 9.36 -29.35 -85.69
C TYR A 4 9.64 -29.59 -84.17
N PHE A 5 9.41 -28.63 -83.27
CA PHE A 5 9.73 -28.82 -81.85
C PHE A 5 8.49 -28.82 -80.91
N THR A 6 7.27 -28.81 -81.45
CA THR A 6 6.08 -28.59 -80.60
C THR A 6 5.22 -29.81 -80.28
N LEU A 7 5.45 -30.99 -80.86
CA LEU A 7 4.60 -32.18 -80.56
C LEU A 7 5.19 -33.17 -79.57
N HIS A 8 6.50 -33.25 -79.39
CA HIS A 8 7.11 -34.17 -78.39
C HIS A 8 7.10 -33.57 -76.93
N SER A 9 6.95 -32.30 -76.82
CA SER A 9 6.89 -31.61 -75.50
C SER A 9 5.52 -31.76 -74.81
N ALA A 10 4.46 -31.96 -75.56
CA ALA A 10 3.10 -32.05 -74.98
C ALA A 10 2.82 -33.43 -74.34
N CYS A 11 3.28 -34.50 -74.92
CA CYS A 11 3.06 -35.88 -74.37
C CYS A 11 3.89 -36.12 -73.11
N ALA A 12 5.13 -35.67 -73.04
CA ALA A 12 5.95 -35.74 -71.82
C ALA A 12 5.43 -34.90 -70.66
N LYS A 13 4.85 -33.73 -70.92
CA LYS A 13 4.22 -32.90 -69.89
C LYS A 13 2.93 -33.49 -69.32
N VAL A 14 2.14 -34.22 -70.15
CA VAL A 14 0.91 -34.84 -69.64
C VAL A 14 1.22 -36.07 -68.79
N GLN A 15 2.23 -36.87 -69.13
CA GLN A 15 2.67 -38.05 -68.34
C GLN A 15 3.37 -37.53 -67.00
N TYR A 16 4.07 -36.45 -67.05
CA TYR A 16 4.67 -35.83 -65.85
C TYR A 16 3.62 -35.28 -64.93
N LEU A 17 2.59 -34.57 -65.44
CA LEU A 17 1.47 -34.07 -64.68
C LEU A 17 0.58 -35.18 -64.08
N LEU A 18 0.37 -36.27 -64.74
CA LEU A 18 -0.34 -37.46 -64.21
C LEU A 18 0.45 -38.14 -63.08
N LYS A 19 1.77 -38.30 -63.22
CA LYS A 19 2.63 -38.81 -62.13
C LYS A 19 2.69 -37.86 -60.94
N ILE A 20 2.72 -36.51 -61.13
CA ILE A 20 2.67 -35.54 -60.08
C ILE A 20 1.29 -35.56 -59.41
N GLN A 21 0.21 -35.78 -60.14
CA GLN A 21 -1.15 -35.80 -59.58
C GLN A 21 -1.40 -37.04 -58.69
N THR A 22 -0.82 -38.22 -59.05
CA THR A 22 -0.87 -39.41 -58.20
C THR A 22 0.08 -39.35 -57.02
N MET A 23 1.25 -38.75 -57.17
CA MET A 23 2.20 -38.52 -56.09
C MET A 23 1.65 -37.48 -55.08
N PHE A 24 1.01 -36.41 -55.58
CA PHE A 24 0.36 -35.41 -54.69
C PHE A 24 -0.84 -36.01 -53.93
N SER A 25 -1.60 -36.95 -54.50
CA SER A 25 -2.70 -37.57 -53.76
C SER A 25 -2.23 -38.51 -52.65
N SER A 26 -1.08 -39.19 -52.82
CA SER A 26 -0.49 -40.06 -51.79
C SER A 26 0.28 -39.24 -50.76
N ILE A 27 1.02 -38.23 -51.19
CA ILE A 27 1.76 -37.32 -50.29
C ILE A 27 0.79 -36.48 -49.44
N THR A 28 -0.31 -35.99 -50.00
CA THR A 28 -1.33 -35.24 -49.24
C THR A 28 -2.02 -36.12 -48.21
N ARG A 29 -2.29 -37.39 -48.52
CA ARG A 29 -2.86 -38.34 -47.55
C ARG A 29 -1.88 -38.67 -46.42
N LEU A 30 -0.59 -38.86 -46.73
CA LEU A 30 0.44 -39.12 -45.74
C LEU A 30 0.69 -37.89 -44.83
N HIS A 31 0.72 -36.68 -45.38
CA HIS A 31 0.86 -35.44 -44.61
C HIS A 31 -0.38 -35.14 -43.79
N PHE A 32 -1.57 -35.45 -44.28
CA PHE A 32 -2.81 -35.29 -43.50
C PHE A 32 -2.88 -36.30 -42.34
N PHE A 33 -2.45 -37.55 -42.57
CA PHE A 33 -2.36 -38.56 -41.51
C PHE A 33 -1.24 -38.25 -40.52
N ALA A 34 -0.09 -37.78 -40.98
CA ALA A 34 1.01 -37.34 -40.13
C ALA A 34 0.66 -36.07 -39.32
N ALA A 35 0.01 -35.08 -39.93
CA ALA A 35 -0.47 -33.89 -39.24
C ALA A 35 -1.57 -34.21 -38.21
N PHE A 36 -2.46 -35.14 -38.53
CA PHE A 36 -3.52 -35.58 -37.60
C PHE A 36 -2.95 -36.45 -36.47
N THR A 37 -2.00 -37.33 -36.71
CA THR A 37 -1.30 -38.09 -35.65
C THR A 37 -0.40 -37.20 -34.82
N THR A 38 0.27 -36.21 -35.40
CA THR A 38 1.05 -35.20 -34.65
C THR A 38 0.15 -34.30 -33.81
N ALA A 39 -1.00 -33.85 -34.31
CA ALA A 39 -1.98 -33.10 -33.54
C ALA A 39 -2.62 -33.94 -32.41
N LEU A 40 -2.91 -35.23 -32.67
CA LEU A 40 -3.38 -36.15 -31.63
C LEU A 40 -2.28 -36.47 -30.60
N SER A 41 -1.02 -36.60 -31.01
CA SER A 41 0.10 -36.80 -30.10
C SER A 41 0.43 -35.58 -29.28
N LEU A 42 0.29 -34.37 -29.85
CA LEU A 42 0.38 -33.07 -29.12
C LEU A 42 -0.78 -32.92 -28.13
N LEU A 43 -1.99 -33.37 -28.49
CA LEU A 43 -3.14 -33.36 -27.56
C LEU A 43 -3.01 -34.43 -26.47
N ALA A 44 -2.42 -35.60 -26.77
CA ALA A 44 -2.18 -36.67 -25.79
C ALA A 44 -0.95 -36.37 -24.88
N GLY A 45 0.02 -35.59 -25.37
CA GLY A 45 1.19 -35.16 -24.60
C GLY A 45 0.91 -34.02 -23.59
N CYS A 46 -0.22 -33.32 -23.74
CA CYS A 46 -0.69 -32.36 -22.76
C CYS A 46 -1.45 -33.08 -21.64
N GLY A 47 -0.73 -33.87 -20.83
CA GLY A 47 -1.29 -34.39 -19.59
C GLY A 47 -1.79 -33.25 -18.72
N GLY A 48 -3.13 -33.10 -18.64
CA GLY A 48 -3.82 -32.16 -17.78
C GLY A 48 -3.40 -30.71 -18.00
N VAL A 49 -3.85 -30.10 -19.10
CA VAL A 49 -3.76 -28.63 -19.22
C VAL A 49 -4.73 -28.01 -18.21
N THR A 50 -4.26 -27.89 -16.97
CA THR A 50 -4.90 -27.04 -15.98
C THR A 50 -4.15 -25.71 -16.03
N ASN A 51 -4.89 -24.61 -16.02
CA ASN A 51 -4.32 -23.29 -15.81
C ASN A 51 -3.94 -23.21 -14.32
N GLU A 52 -2.84 -23.82 -13.92
CA GLU A 52 -2.39 -23.81 -12.53
C GLU A 52 -1.67 -22.49 -12.28
N PRO A 53 -2.25 -21.62 -11.43
CA PRO A 53 -1.71 -20.28 -11.17
C PRO A 53 -0.36 -20.31 -10.43
N VAL A 54 -0.07 -21.42 -9.74
CA VAL A 54 1.11 -21.57 -8.86
C VAL A 54 1.67 -22.99 -9.06
N PRO A 55 2.99 -23.21 -8.95
CA PRO A 55 3.57 -24.55 -8.97
C PRO A 55 2.89 -25.50 -7.96
N LYS A 56 2.55 -26.72 -8.39
CA LYS A 56 1.82 -27.71 -7.57
C LYS A 56 2.45 -27.96 -6.20
N ALA A 57 3.78 -27.96 -6.13
CA ALA A 57 4.50 -28.13 -4.89
C ALA A 57 4.14 -27.05 -3.85
N LEU A 58 4.09 -25.79 -4.27
CA LEU A 58 3.77 -24.67 -3.39
C LEU A 58 2.28 -24.60 -2.99
N LEU A 59 1.37 -25.14 -3.82
CA LEU A 59 -0.06 -25.16 -3.48
C LEU A 59 -0.38 -26.04 -2.27
N ALA A 60 0.39 -27.12 -2.08
CA ALA A 60 0.23 -28.03 -0.94
C ALA A 60 0.90 -27.51 0.35
N GLU A 61 1.80 -26.52 0.23
CA GLU A 61 2.48 -25.92 1.38
C GLU A 61 1.57 -24.91 2.08
N ASN A 62 1.93 -24.61 3.35
CA ASN A 62 1.25 -23.59 4.14
C ASN A 62 1.78 -22.19 3.78
N VAL A 63 1.53 -21.80 2.52
CA VAL A 63 1.97 -20.53 1.91
C VAL A 63 0.77 -19.66 1.64
N LEU A 64 0.87 -18.38 1.94
CA LEU A 64 -0.07 -17.34 1.54
C LEU A 64 0.44 -16.65 0.27
N PHE A 65 -0.40 -16.58 -0.75
CA PHE A 65 -0.13 -15.85 -1.98
C PHE A 65 -0.87 -14.52 -1.99
N SER A 66 -0.13 -13.44 -2.24
CA SER A 66 -0.67 -12.08 -2.29
C SER A 66 -0.09 -11.30 -3.46
N SER A 67 -0.59 -10.09 -3.66
CA SER A 67 -0.05 -9.13 -4.62
C SER A 67 0.25 -7.81 -3.94
N TYR A 68 1.03 -6.94 -4.57
CA TYR A 68 1.22 -5.55 -4.18
C TYR A 68 1.43 -4.70 -5.45
N GLN A 69 1.10 -3.41 -5.38
CA GLN A 69 1.10 -2.56 -6.57
C GLN A 69 2.39 -1.77 -6.73
N GLU A 70 2.99 -1.35 -5.63
CA GLU A 70 4.18 -0.51 -5.62
C GLU A 70 5.22 -1.08 -4.66
N SER A 71 6.47 -1.20 -5.12
CA SER A 71 7.57 -1.64 -4.26
C SER A 71 7.78 -0.68 -3.10
N PRO A 72 7.96 -1.19 -1.86
CA PRO A 72 8.31 -0.35 -0.72
C PRO A 72 9.62 0.38 -1.00
N LYS A 73 9.67 1.65 -0.59
CA LYS A 73 10.87 2.49 -0.71
C LYS A 73 11.77 2.34 0.51
N TYR A 74 11.16 2.27 1.69
CA TYR A 74 11.84 2.17 2.97
C TYR A 74 11.27 1.03 3.78
N LEU A 75 12.11 0.08 4.20
CA LEU A 75 11.74 -0.97 5.15
C LEU A 75 12.43 -0.78 6.51
N ASP A 76 13.30 0.22 6.65
CA ASP A 76 13.86 0.64 7.93
C ASP A 76 12.77 1.25 8.81
N SER A 77 12.58 0.73 10.02
CA SER A 77 11.54 1.20 10.96
C SER A 77 11.67 2.69 11.32
N THR A 78 12.86 3.29 11.15
CA THR A 78 13.11 4.70 11.41
C THR A 78 12.55 5.61 10.30
N SER A 79 12.54 5.15 9.05
CA SER A 79 12.15 5.93 7.85
C SER A 79 10.83 5.50 7.22
N SER A 80 10.41 4.25 7.45
CA SER A 80 9.21 3.68 6.86
C SER A 80 7.94 4.21 7.51
N TYR A 81 7.03 4.77 6.70
CA TYR A 81 5.74 5.27 7.19
C TYR A 81 4.61 5.14 6.15
N SER A 82 4.93 4.80 4.94
CA SER A 82 3.96 4.73 3.86
C SER A 82 3.13 3.45 3.89
N ASN A 83 1.88 3.54 3.43
CA ASN A 83 0.94 2.41 3.44
C ASN A 83 1.42 1.20 2.61
N ASN A 84 2.22 1.42 1.56
CA ASN A 84 2.82 0.34 0.78
C ASN A 84 4.03 -0.33 1.48
N GLU A 85 4.50 0.21 2.61
CA GLU A 85 5.63 -0.29 3.40
C GLU A 85 5.15 -1.05 4.65
N THR A 86 4.03 -0.61 5.24
CA THR A 86 3.53 -1.15 6.52
C THR A 86 3.24 -2.65 6.54
N PRO A 87 2.74 -3.32 5.48
CA PRO A 87 2.53 -4.77 5.50
C PRO A 87 3.81 -5.57 5.76
N TRP A 88 4.96 -5.02 5.33
CA TRP A 88 6.26 -5.64 5.48
C TRP A 88 6.90 -5.32 6.82
N THR A 89 6.87 -4.04 7.22
CA THR A 89 7.50 -3.60 8.45
C THR A 89 6.82 -4.17 9.69
N TYR A 90 5.48 -4.22 9.73
CA TYR A 90 4.74 -4.83 10.85
C TYR A 90 4.82 -6.37 10.90
N ALA A 91 5.22 -7.01 9.80
CA ALA A 91 5.51 -8.44 9.79
C ALA A 91 6.88 -8.78 10.41
N VAL A 92 7.86 -7.86 10.32
CA VAL A 92 9.25 -8.08 10.76
C VAL A 92 9.52 -7.43 12.11
N TYR A 93 8.99 -6.24 12.38
CA TYR A 93 9.26 -5.49 13.60
C TYR A 93 8.18 -5.67 14.66
N GLU A 94 8.58 -5.54 15.93
CA GLU A 94 7.67 -5.53 17.05
C GLU A 94 7.87 -4.27 17.91
N PRO A 95 6.97 -3.26 17.80
CA PRO A 95 6.94 -2.16 18.76
C PRO A 95 6.53 -2.64 20.16
N PRO A 96 6.68 -1.83 21.22
CA PRO A 96 6.34 -2.20 22.60
C PRO A 96 4.89 -2.66 22.79
N LEU A 97 3.95 -2.00 22.11
CA LEU A 97 2.52 -2.26 22.17
C LEU A 97 1.98 -2.68 20.80
N LYS A 98 0.78 -3.26 20.81
CA LYS A 98 -0.04 -3.52 19.61
C LYS A 98 -1.52 -3.33 19.95
N TYR A 99 -2.38 -3.33 18.94
CA TYR A 99 -3.82 -3.40 19.14
C TYR A 99 -4.29 -4.84 19.22
N HIS A 100 -5.26 -5.09 20.09
CA HIS A 100 -5.95 -6.38 20.16
C HIS A 100 -6.62 -6.69 18.80
N TYR A 101 -6.34 -7.86 18.21
CA TYR A 101 -6.74 -8.18 16.84
C TYR A 101 -8.24 -8.08 16.56
N LEU A 102 -9.08 -8.56 17.49
CA LEU A 102 -10.52 -8.71 17.27
C LEU A 102 -11.37 -7.60 17.91
N LYS A 103 -10.91 -6.94 18.98
CA LYS A 103 -11.73 -5.97 19.72
C LYS A 103 -11.92 -4.63 19.00
N ARG A 104 -13.14 -4.12 19.05
CA ARG A 104 -13.54 -2.75 18.68
C ARG A 104 -14.49 -2.22 19.77
N PRO A 105 -14.33 -0.96 20.24
CA PRO A 105 -13.26 -0.01 19.88
C PRO A 105 -11.88 -0.59 20.14
N TYR A 106 -10.86 0.00 19.47
CA TYR A 106 -9.49 -0.49 19.48
C TYR A 106 -8.87 -0.42 20.89
N GLU A 107 -8.38 -1.55 21.39
CA GLU A 107 -7.68 -1.65 22.68
C GLU A 107 -6.19 -1.94 22.46
N LEU A 108 -5.33 -1.20 23.18
CA LEU A 108 -3.90 -1.48 23.22
C LEU A 108 -3.59 -2.62 24.19
N GLU A 109 -2.66 -3.48 23.78
CA GLU A 109 -2.12 -4.56 24.60
C GLU A 109 -0.61 -4.66 24.50
N PRO A 110 0.09 -5.22 25.49
CA PRO A 110 1.52 -5.46 25.43
C PRO A 110 1.88 -6.36 24.24
N ARG A 111 2.95 -6.02 23.50
CA ARG A 111 3.51 -6.88 22.45
C ARG A 111 4.84 -7.49 22.90
N THR A 112 5.82 -6.65 23.24
CA THR A 112 7.12 -7.05 23.75
C THR A 112 7.28 -6.73 25.24
N LEU A 113 6.32 -6.02 25.80
CA LEU A 113 6.27 -5.68 27.22
C LEU A 113 5.57 -6.77 28.04
N LYS A 114 5.87 -6.82 29.33
CA LYS A 114 5.16 -7.69 30.31
C LYS A 114 3.75 -7.17 30.62
N GLU A 115 3.58 -5.84 30.60
CA GLU A 115 2.36 -5.11 30.97
C GLU A 115 2.30 -3.78 30.23
N LEU A 116 1.17 -3.09 30.26
CA LEU A 116 1.08 -1.72 29.74
C LEU A 116 2.03 -0.80 30.54
N PRO A 117 2.63 0.22 29.88
CA PRO A 117 3.54 1.14 30.55
C PRO A 117 2.90 1.83 31.76
N SER A 118 3.60 1.90 32.88
CA SER A 118 3.22 2.78 33.97
C SER A 118 3.60 4.22 33.64
N VAL A 119 2.74 5.18 34.00
CA VAL A 119 2.95 6.60 33.72
C VAL A 119 2.97 7.39 35.03
N LYS A 120 4.02 8.21 35.24
CA LYS A 120 4.15 9.16 36.34
C LYS A 120 4.23 10.57 35.81
N PHE A 121 3.61 11.53 36.48
CA PHE A 121 3.66 12.94 36.15
C PHE A 121 4.63 13.67 37.07
N LEU A 122 5.43 14.57 36.50
CA LEU A 122 6.40 15.36 37.24
C LEU A 122 6.13 16.86 37.11
N SER A 123 6.32 17.62 38.20
CA SER A 123 6.37 19.08 38.19
C SER A 123 7.66 19.61 37.55
N LYS A 124 7.79 20.91 37.36
CA LYS A 124 9.04 21.56 36.88
C LYS A 124 10.23 21.33 37.78
N GLU A 125 9.98 21.11 39.07
CA GLU A 125 11.01 20.80 40.08
C GLU A 125 11.33 19.29 40.15
N GLY A 126 10.71 18.47 39.28
CA GLY A 126 10.91 17.03 39.24
C GLY A 126 10.15 16.25 40.33
N LYS A 127 9.20 16.86 41.02
CA LYS A 127 8.38 16.21 42.06
C LYS A 127 7.24 15.42 41.38
N GLU A 128 7.00 14.19 41.82
CA GLU A 128 5.89 13.35 41.38
C GLU A 128 4.53 13.99 41.75
N LEU A 129 3.63 14.05 40.80
CA LEU A 129 2.31 14.65 40.89
C LEU A 129 1.20 13.60 40.83
N PRO A 130 0.05 13.81 41.47
CA PRO A 130 -1.12 12.96 41.36
C PRO A 130 -1.62 12.85 39.90
N VAL A 131 -2.24 11.68 39.56
CA VAL A 131 -2.78 11.43 38.20
C VAL A 131 -3.80 12.46 37.74
N GLN A 132 -4.55 13.03 38.69
CA GLN A 132 -5.62 14.04 38.45
C GLN A 132 -5.08 15.47 38.26
N THR A 133 -3.76 15.67 38.33
CA THR A 133 -3.16 17.01 38.18
C THR A 133 -3.52 17.60 36.81
N PRO A 134 -3.95 18.88 36.76
CA PRO A 134 -4.20 19.60 35.52
C PRO A 134 -2.98 19.59 34.59
N ALA A 135 -3.21 19.49 33.26
CA ALA A 135 -2.14 19.32 32.26
C ALA A 135 -1.11 20.48 32.29
N ASP A 136 -1.53 21.70 32.54
CA ASP A 136 -0.69 22.91 32.62
C ASP A 136 0.29 22.92 33.81
N GLN A 137 0.08 22.07 34.81
CA GLN A 137 0.96 21.90 35.97
C GLN A 137 1.95 20.72 35.78
N ILE A 138 1.74 19.89 34.79
CA ILE A 138 2.60 18.75 34.49
C ILE A 138 3.71 19.19 33.54
N ALA A 139 4.95 19.13 34.00
CA ALA A 139 6.09 19.47 33.16
C ALA A 139 6.53 18.25 32.29
N GLU A 140 6.42 17.05 32.83
CA GLU A 140 6.82 15.83 32.14
C GLU A 140 5.93 14.63 32.53
N SER A 141 5.73 13.74 31.58
CA SER A 141 5.19 12.40 31.77
C SER A 141 6.31 11.37 31.61
N VAL A 142 6.48 10.48 32.57
CA VAL A 142 7.51 9.44 32.56
C VAL A 142 6.85 8.09 32.32
N PHE A 143 7.11 7.50 31.17
CA PHE A 143 6.64 6.17 30.79
C PHE A 143 7.71 5.15 31.15
N GLU A 144 7.38 4.18 31.99
CA GLU A 144 8.27 3.05 32.33
C GLU A 144 7.79 1.80 31.55
N LEU A 145 8.68 1.26 30.72
CA LEU A 145 8.46 0.10 29.88
C LEU A 145 9.24 -1.08 30.43
N LYS A 146 8.54 -2.19 30.76
CA LYS A 146 9.14 -3.45 31.23
C LYS A 146 9.09 -4.47 30.13
N ILE A 147 10.21 -4.76 29.51
CA ILE A 147 10.37 -5.67 28.38
C ILE A 147 10.29 -7.12 28.88
N GLN A 148 9.65 -7.99 28.12
CA GLN A 148 9.59 -9.42 28.39
C GLN A 148 10.94 -10.05 28.06
N PRO A 149 11.61 -10.76 29.01
CA PRO A 149 12.84 -11.48 28.75
C PRO A 149 12.64 -12.64 27.76
N GLY A 150 13.73 -13.05 27.09
CA GLY A 150 13.77 -14.23 26.21
C GLY A 150 13.26 -13.98 24.79
N ILE A 151 12.92 -12.74 24.42
CA ILE A 151 12.58 -12.38 23.05
C ILE A 151 13.86 -12.35 22.21
N LEU A 152 13.92 -13.10 21.11
CA LEU A 152 15.09 -13.21 20.25
C LEU A 152 14.88 -12.50 18.91
N TYR A 153 15.96 -11.90 18.39
CA TYR A 153 15.99 -11.43 17.01
C TYR A 153 16.00 -12.60 16.01
N GLN A 154 15.54 -12.34 14.80
CA GLN A 154 15.69 -13.26 13.66
C GLN A 154 17.17 -13.59 13.43
N PRO A 155 17.50 -14.77 12.85
CA PRO A 155 18.86 -15.09 12.46
C PRO A 155 19.42 -14.06 11.47
N HIS A 156 20.61 -13.50 11.81
CA HIS A 156 21.24 -12.47 10.96
C HIS A 156 22.77 -12.52 11.09
N PRO A 157 23.56 -12.25 10.02
CA PRO A 157 25.02 -12.27 10.09
C PRO A 157 25.62 -11.25 11.06
N ALA A 158 24.95 -10.13 11.32
CA ALA A 158 25.39 -9.13 12.30
C ALA A 158 25.59 -9.71 13.71
N PHE A 159 24.85 -10.76 14.07
CA PHE A 159 24.94 -11.41 15.37
C PHE A 159 25.90 -12.62 15.39
N ALA A 160 26.44 -13.00 14.24
CA ALA A 160 27.35 -14.14 14.16
C ALA A 160 28.66 -13.86 14.92
N LYS A 161 29.05 -14.77 15.81
CA LYS A 161 30.28 -14.69 16.61
C LYS A 161 31.28 -15.76 16.19
N LYS A 162 32.53 -15.49 16.42
CA LYS A 162 33.64 -16.45 16.37
C LYS A 162 33.70 -17.20 17.68
N ASP A 163 34.54 -18.24 17.75
CA ASP A 163 34.74 -19.04 18.95
C ASP A 163 35.31 -18.22 20.13
N ASP A 164 36.02 -17.13 19.85
CA ASP A 164 36.53 -16.17 20.83
C ASP A 164 35.49 -15.16 21.34
N GLY A 165 34.25 -15.25 20.87
CA GLY A 165 33.15 -14.35 21.21
C GLY A 165 33.09 -13.03 20.41
N GLN A 166 34.10 -12.73 19.59
CA GLN A 166 34.08 -11.53 18.74
C GLN A 166 33.06 -11.66 17.59
N TYR A 167 32.47 -10.54 17.19
CA TYR A 167 31.58 -10.52 16.03
C TYR A 167 32.34 -10.86 14.75
N ARG A 168 31.80 -11.81 13.98
CA ARG A 168 32.46 -12.33 12.78
C ARG A 168 32.47 -11.31 11.62
N TYR A 169 31.41 -10.52 11.51
CA TYR A 169 31.13 -9.71 10.32
C TYR A 169 30.96 -8.21 10.60
N LEU A 170 31.48 -7.67 11.71
CA LEU A 170 31.47 -6.23 12.00
C LEU A 170 32.77 -5.49 11.61
N SER A 171 33.68 -6.15 10.86
CA SER A 171 34.95 -5.56 10.39
C SER A 171 35.27 -6.00 8.97
N LEU A 172 34.25 -6.00 8.08
CA LEU A 172 34.36 -6.43 6.70
C LEU A 172 34.95 -5.31 5.83
N LYS A 173 35.71 -5.72 4.80
CA LYS A 173 36.12 -4.88 3.67
C LYS A 173 35.17 -5.10 2.51
N GLU A 174 35.12 -4.17 1.57
CA GLU A 174 34.30 -4.34 0.36
C GLU A 174 34.62 -5.62 -0.43
N SER A 175 35.89 -6.10 -0.40
CA SER A 175 36.30 -7.36 -1.01
C SER A 175 35.62 -8.57 -0.42
N ASP A 176 35.31 -8.55 0.88
CA ASP A 176 34.79 -9.68 1.63
C ASP A 176 33.28 -9.92 1.37
N ILE A 177 32.63 -8.89 0.82
CA ILE A 177 31.19 -8.93 0.44
C ILE A 177 30.98 -9.05 -1.07
N GLN A 178 32.04 -9.33 -1.82
CA GLN A 178 31.96 -9.50 -3.26
C GLN A 178 31.07 -10.70 -3.60
N GLY A 179 29.97 -10.46 -4.34
CA GLY A 179 28.98 -11.50 -4.67
C GLY A 179 27.80 -11.61 -3.71
N MET A 180 27.86 -11.01 -2.53
CA MET A 180 26.72 -10.97 -1.59
C MET A 180 25.63 -10.05 -2.12
N ARG A 181 24.38 -10.51 -2.13
CA ARG A 181 23.19 -9.77 -2.58
C ARG A 181 22.15 -9.62 -1.48
N ARG A 182 22.21 -10.49 -0.49
CA ARG A 182 21.28 -10.51 0.65
C ARG A 182 22.03 -10.97 1.90
N PRO A 183 21.53 -10.67 3.10
CA PRO A 183 22.16 -11.12 4.35
C PRO A 183 22.30 -12.65 4.45
N TYR A 184 21.38 -13.39 3.83
CA TYR A 184 21.37 -14.86 3.85
C TYR A 184 22.40 -15.53 2.92
N ASP A 185 23.21 -14.75 2.20
CA ASP A 185 24.34 -15.24 1.41
C ASP A 185 25.61 -15.40 2.29
N PHE A 186 25.60 -14.88 3.54
CA PHE A 186 26.66 -15.09 4.51
C PHE A 186 26.55 -16.50 5.13
N GLU A 187 27.69 -17.16 5.34
CA GLU A 187 27.76 -18.55 5.80
C GLU A 187 27.26 -18.74 7.24
N HIS A 188 27.51 -17.76 8.12
CA HIS A 188 27.18 -17.89 9.54
C HIS A 188 26.13 -16.87 9.96
N MET A 189 25.10 -17.36 10.64
CA MET A 189 24.03 -16.57 11.23
C MET A 189 24.14 -16.63 12.75
N GLY A 190 23.69 -15.57 13.41
CA GLY A 190 23.57 -15.52 14.86
C GLY A 190 22.25 -14.90 15.28
N THR A 191 21.99 -14.89 16.55
CA THR A 191 20.87 -14.20 17.20
C THR A 191 21.29 -13.68 18.57
N ARG A 192 20.49 -12.80 19.13
CA ARG A 192 20.56 -12.40 20.55
C ARG A 192 19.21 -11.96 21.09
N GLU A 193 19.15 -11.84 22.39
CA GLU A 193 17.99 -11.36 23.11
C GLU A 193 17.76 -9.86 22.87
N LEU A 194 16.49 -9.47 22.82
CA LEU A 194 16.01 -8.09 22.82
C LEU A 194 16.27 -7.43 24.16
N LEU A 195 16.90 -6.27 24.16
CA LEU A 195 17.24 -5.51 25.35
C LEU A 195 16.60 -4.11 25.35
N ALA A 196 16.50 -3.50 26.52
CA ALA A 196 16.03 -2.11 26.68
C ALA A 196 16.86 -1.10 25.88
N GLU A 197 18.17 -1.33 25.75
CA GLU A 197 19.08 -0.51 24.96
C GLU A 197 18.69 -0.46 23.47
N ASP A 198 18.08 -1.52 22.92
CA ASP A 198 17.68 -1.54 21.50
C ASP A 198 16.55 -0.54 21.22
N TYR A 199 15.65 -0.34 22.18
CA TYR A 199 14.63 0.71 22.10
C TYR A 199 15.22 2.10 22.28
N ALA A 200 16.15 2.25 23.25
CA ALA A 200 16.85 3.51 23.44
C ALA A 200 17.65 3.89 22.18
N TYR A 201 18.33 2.91 21.56
CA TYR A 201 19.06 3.08 20.32
C TYR A 201 18.14 3.52 19.16
N ALA A 202 16.99 2.87 19.00
CA ALA A 202 15.99 3.21 17.98
C ALA A 202 15.49 4.65 18.13
N ILE A 203 15.15 5.10 19.34
CA ILE A 203 14.70 6.47 19.62
C ILE A 203 15.81 7.48 19.30
N LYS A 204 17.04 7.22 19.69
CA LYS A 204 18.19 8.05 19.36
C LYS A 204 18.44 8.13 17.86
N ARG A 205 18.22 7.02 17.14
CA ARG A 205 18.40 6.92 15.69
C ARG A 205 17.39 7.75 14.88
N LEU A 206 16.20 8.05 15.43
CA LEU A 206 15.24 8.98 14.80
C LEU A 206 15.87 10.35 14.48
N ALA A 207 16.84 10.79 15.28
CA ALA A 207 17.47 12.10 15.16
C ALA A 207 18.63 12.16 14.15
N THR A 208 19.04 11.05 13.54
CA THR A 208 20.18 11.05 12.62
C THR A 208 19.82 11.67 11.27
N PRO A 209 20.66 12.59 10.73
CA PRO A 209 20.44 13.12 9.38
C PRO A 209 20.77 12.13 8.26
N ARG A 210 21.29 10.93 8.59
CA ARG A 210 21.58 9.85 7.63
C ARG A 210 20.32 9.10 7.24
N VAL A 211 19.33 9.07 8.12
CA VAL A 211 18.01 8.48 7.91
C VAL A 211 16.99 9.62 8.02
N LYS A 212 16.11 9.72 7.05
CA LYS A 212 15.06 10.75 7.03
C LYS A 212 13.82 10.21 7.73
N SER A 213 13.79 10.31 9.06
CA SER A 213 12.61 9.92 9.83
C SER A 213 11.49 10.95 9.65
N PRO A 214 10.30 10.54 9.16
CA PRO A 214 9.15 11.43 9.03
C PRO A 214 8.56 11.82 10.39
N SER A 215 8.81 11.03 11.44
CA SER A 215 8.32 11.28 12.80
C SER A 215 9.24 12.14 13.65
N PHE A 216 10.50 12.39 13.24
CA PHE A 216 11.47 13.13 14.04
C PHE A 216 11.00 14.54 14.38
N GLY A 217 10.44 15.26 13.41
CA GLY A 217 9.96 16.63 13.63
C GLY A 217 8.99 16.70 14.80
N PHE A 218 7.95 15.88 14.77
CA PHE A 218 6.95 15.80 15.82
C PHE A 218 7.49 15.26 17.14
N LEU A 219 8.19 14.13 17.12
CA LEU A 219 8.70 13.47 18.32
C LEU A 219 9.81 14.29 19.02
N SER A 220 10.55 15.13 18.29
CA SER A 220 11.57 16.00 18.86
C SER A 220 11.01 17.07 19.82
N GLU A 221 9.73 17.43 19.67
CA GLU A 221 9.02 18.33 20.58
C GLU A 221 8.41 17.58 21.78
N LYS A 222 8.21 16.27 21.64
CA LYS A 222 7.56 15.43 22.66
C LYS A 222 8.54 14.75 23.60
N ILE A 223 9.62 14.16 23.08
CA ILE A 223 10.60 13.45 23.91
C ILE A 223 11.61 14.45 24.45
N VAL A 224 11.76 14.46 25.78
CA VAL A 224 12.65 15.37 26.51
C VAL A 224 14.07 15.30 25.93
N GLY A 225 14.59 16.44 25.49
CA GLY A 225 15.97 16.55 24.99
C GLY A 225 16.22 16.08 23.56
N LEU A 226 15.22 15.46 22.86
CA LEU A 226 15.43 14.87 21.53
C LEU A 226 15.77 15.94 20.46
N ALA A 227 15.17 17.14 20.53
CA ALA A 227 15.52 18.25 19.64
C ALA A 227 16.97 18.70 19.79
N GLY A 228 17.45 18.83 21.04
CA GLY A 228 18.86 19.17 21.36
C GLY A 228 19.81 18.08 20.91
N TYR A 229 19.45 16.83 21.16
CA TYR A 229 20.17 15.64 20.71
C TYR A 229 20.32 15.61 19.17
N GLY A 230 19.25 15.89 18.43
CA GLY A 230 19.30 15.95 16.95
C GLY A 230 20.27 17.01 16.43
N LYS A 231 20.36 18.20 17.12
CA LYS A 231 21.35 19.22 16.77
C LYS A 231 22.78 18.73 17.00
N GLN A 232 23.05 18.01 18.10
CA GLN A 232 24.36 17.43 18.41
C GLN A 232 24.76 16.36 17.36
N ILE A 233 23.86 15.43 17.06
CA ILE A 233 24.10 14.37 16.06
C ILE A 233 24.33 14.94 14.67
N LYS A 234 23.58 15.97 14.28
CA LYS A 234 23.78 16.69 13.01
C LYS A 234 25.18 17.33 12.97
N ALA A 235 25.59 18.05 14.02
CA ALA A 235 26.91 18.67 14.10
C ALA A 235 28.03 17.65 14.06
N PHE A 236 27.88 16.50 14.74
CA PHE A 236 28.83 15.40 14.71
C PHE A 236 28.92 14.78 13.31
N ASN A 237 27.79 14.54 12.65
CA ASN A 237 27.77 14.00 11.29
C ASN A 237 28.45 14.95 10.27
N GLU A 238 28.27 16.26 10.40
CA GLU A 238 28.96 17.25 9.55
C GLU A 238 30.49 17.24 9.79
N LYS A 239 30.94 17.00 11.01
CA LYS A 239 32.39 16.79 11.27
C LYS A 239 32.94 15.56 10.55
N LEU A 240 32.16 14.45 10.53
CA LEU A 240 32.56 13.23 9.81
C LEU A 240 32.60 13.41 8.29
N LYS A 241 31.84 14.36 7.74
CA LYS A 241 31.85 14.71 6.32
C LYS A 241 32.97 15.70 5.96
N ALA A 242 33.49 16.44 6.93
CA ALA A 242 34.48 17.48 6.67
C ALA A 242 35.72 16.93 5.95
N GLY A 243 36.12 17.57 4.88
CA GLY A 243 37.26 17.15 4.04
C GLY A 243 36.98 15.99 3.09
N LYS A 244 35.75 15.44 3.07
CA LYS A 244 35.36 14.35 2.17
C LYS A 244 34.73 14.89 0.87
N SER A 245 34.95 14.19 -0.22
CA SER A 245 34.33 14.50 -1.52
C SER A 245 32.84 14.16 -1.55
N ALA A 246 32.10 14.74 -2.49
CA ALA A 246 30.69 14.42 -2.71
C ALA A 246 30.44 12.90 -2.96
N ARG A 247 31.42 12.21 -3.57
CA ARG A 247 31.36 10.76 -3.78
C ARG A 247 31.45 9.97 -2.47
N GLU A 248 32.32 10.40 -1.54
CA GLU A 248 32.53 9.77 -0.25
C GLU A 248 31.37 10.01 0.72
N VAL A 249 30.61 11.09 0.57
CA VAL A 249 29.46 11.43 1.43
C VAL A 249 28.09 11.18 0.77
N GLY A 250 28.09 10.79 -0.52
CA GLY A 250 26.87 10.49 -1.29
C GLY A 250 26.19 9.18 -0.87
N PRO A 251 25.07 8.83 -1.53
CA PRO A 251 24.26 7.65 -1.15
C PRO A 251 25.01 6.32 -1.17
N PHE A 252 26.04 6.24 -2.01
CA PHE A 252 26.90 5.04 -2.13
C PHE A 252 28.29 5.25 -1.54
N GLY A 253 28.50 6.37 -0.85
CA GLY A 253 29.72 6.66 -0.13
C GLY A 253 29.80 5.90 1.20
N HIS A 254 30.97 5.94 1.81
CA HIS A 254 31.18 5.35 3.13
C HIS A 254 31.51 6.44 4.15
N LEU A 255 30.64 6.58 5.15
CA LEU A 255 30.90 7.33 6.37
C LEU A 255 31.04 6.35 7.52
N PRO A 256 31.99 6.59 8.48
CA PRO A 256 32.11 5.76 9.66
C PRO A 256 30.77 5.56 10.36
N TRP A 257 30.54 4.37 10.88
CA TRP A 257 29.36 4.09 11.71
C TRP A 257 29.28 5.08 12.86
N LEU A 258 28.06 5.50 13.17
CA LEU A 258 27.76 6.41 14.27
C LEU A 258 27.11 5.59 15.39
N ASP A 259 27.86 5.34 16.45
CA ASP A 259 27.36 4.61 17.62
C ASP A 259 26.52 5.52 18.52
N PHE A 260 25.21 5.38 18.44
CA PHE A 260 24.30 6.20 19.26
C PHE A 260 24.35 5.87 20.75
N ARG A 261 24.99 4.76 21.15
CA ARG A 261 25.20 4.41 22.57
C ARG A 261 26.15 5.38 23.25
N GLU A 262 27.11 5.92 22.51
CA GLU A 262 28.10 6.90 23.01
C GLU A 262 27.51 8.30 23.25
N HIS A 263 26.28 8.54 22.81
CA HIS A 263 25.61 9.83 22.90
C HIS A 263 24.39 9.74 23.82
N ALA A 264 24.41 10.46 24.95
CA ALA A 264 23.32 10.47 25.91
C ALA A 264 22.12 11.30 25.42
N LEU A 265 20.90 10.75 25.58
CA LEU A 265 19.64 11.45 25.39
C LEU A 265 18.93 11.54 26.74
N SER A 266 18.72 12.77 27.26
CA SER A 266 18.20 12.97 28.63
C SER A 266 16.77 12.44 28.83
N GLY A 267 15.99 12.34 27.78
CA GLY A 267 14.60 11.81 27.82
C GLY A 267 14.49 10.31 27.75
N VAL A 268 15.60 9.57 27.61
CA VAL A 268 15.57 8.11 27.49
C VAL A 268 16.63 7.52 28.43
N GLU A 269 16.18 6.67 29.35
CA GLU A 269 17.03 6.07 30.39
C GLU A 269 16.84 4.56 30.43
N VAL A 270 17.93 3.81 30.24
CA VAL A 270 17.98 2.37 30.43
C VAL A 270 18.32 2.09 31.86
N LEU A 271 17.39 1.51 32.64
CA LEU A 271 17.60 1.19 34.04
C LEU A 271 18.31 -0.14 34.25
N ASP A 272 17.94 -1.12 33.46
CA ASP A 272 18.52 -2.47 33.41
C ASP A 272 18.29 -3.10 32.02
N ALA A 273 18.68 -4.35 31.84
CA ALA A 273 18.57 -5.06 30.57
C ALA A 273 17.15 -5.07 29.98
N HIS A 274 16.10 -4.96 30.80
CA HIS A 274 14.69 -5.11 30.39
C HIS A 274 13.80 -3.95 30.84
N THR A 275 14.37 -2.85 31.38
CA THR A 275 13.59 -1.70 31.85
C THR A 275 14.08 -0.41 31.20
N LEU A 276 13.16 0.26 30.49
CA LEU A 276 13.38 1.54 29.84
C LEU A 276 12.44 2.59 30.38
N LYS A 277 12.93 3.83 30.60
CA LYS A 277 12.11 5.00 30.85
C LYS A 277 12.18 5.98 29.67
N ILE A 278 11.01 6.51 29.30
CA ILE A 278 10.90 7.57 28.29
C ILE A 278 10.20 8.77 28.96
N ARG A 279 10.87 9.91 28.94
CA ARG A 279 10.35 11.17 29.46
C ARG A 279 9.77 12.01 28.32
N VAL A 280 8.50 12.35 28.45
CA VAL A 280 7.72 13.10 27.47
C VAL A 280 7.36 14.46 28.06
N VAL A 281 7.47 15.52 27.25
CA VAL A 281 7.17 16.90 27.65
C VAL A 281 5.67 17.05 27.91
N GLY A 282 5.33 17.60 29.09
CA GLY A 282 3.95 17.85 29.50
C GLY A 282 3.12 16.57 29.74
N LYS A 283 1.82 16.74 29.72
CA LYS A 283 0.84 15.64 29.69
C LYS A 283 0.56 15.31 28.22
N TYR A 284 0.90 14.10 27.77
CA TYR A 284 0.63 13.67 26.41
C TYR A 284 0.03 12.24 26.40
N PRO A 285 -1.30 12.12 26.58
CA PRO A 285 -1.98 10.83 26.72
C PRO A 285 -1.86 9.94 25.47
N GLN A 286 -1.71 10.54 24.28
CA GLN A 286 -1.61 9.84 22.99
C GLN A 286 -0.26 9.16 22.79
N PHE A 287 0.75 9.42 23.62
CA PHE A 287 2.06 8.78 23.50
C PHE A 287 1.99 7.26 23.55
N LYS A 288 1.03 6.68 24.28
CA LYS A 288 0.77 5.23 24.29
C LYS A 288 0.52 4.64 22.89
N TYR A 289 -0.13 5.39 21.98
CA TYR A 289 -0.39 4.96 20.60
C TYR A 289 0.89 4.95 19.76
N TRP A 290 1.79 5.90 19.99
CA TRP A 290 3.11 5.91 19.35
C TRP A 290 3.93 4.68 19.69
N LEU A 291 3.79 4.16 20.92
CA LEU A 291 4.44 2.91 21.35
C LEU A 291 3.92 1.66 20.61
N ALA A 292 2.83 1.77 19.84
CA ALA A 292 2.34 0.71 18.96
C ALA A 292 2.79 0.90 17.48
N MET A 293 3.55 1.97 17.19
CA MET A 293 4.04 2.24 15.84
C MET A 293 5.47 1.73 15.65
N THR A 294 5.79 1.35 14.42
CA THR A 294 7.11 0.77 14.07
C THR A 294 8.29 1.69 14.34
N PHE A 295 8.09 3.02 14.47
CA PHE A 295 9.12 3.97 14.88
C PHE A 295 9.72 3.67 16.27
N PHE A 296 8.95 3.02 17.12
CA PHE A 296 9.39 2.56 18.44
C PHE A 296 9.80 1.08 18.46
N SER A 297 9.97 0.45 17.30
CA SER A 297 10.51 -0.89 17.23
C SER A 297 12.00 -0.90 17.59
N PRO A 298 12.49 -1.94 18.25
CA PRO A 298 13.87 -2.01 18.70
C PRO A 298 14.82 -2.20 17.52
N ILE A 299 15.96 -1.51 17.56
CA ILE A 299 17.04 -1.62 16.56
C ILE A 299 18.32 -2.03 17.27
N PRO A 300 18.83 -3.24 17.01
CA PRO A 300 20.09 -3.68 17.57
C PRO A 300 21.26 -2.94 16.90
N TRP A 301 22.17 -2.40 17.72
CA TRP A 301 23.29 -1.63 17.22
C TRP A 301 24.21 -2.45 16.28
N GLU A 302 24.27 -3.75 16.47
CA GLU A 302 25.06 -4.66 15.62
C GLU A 302 24.56 -4.64 14.16
N VAL A 303 23.27 -4.56 13.95
CA VAL A 303 22.66 -4.49 12.60
C VAL A 303 22.96 -3.15 11.95
N ASP A 304 22.87 -2.04 12.70
CA ASP A 304 23.21 -0.71 12.19
C ASP A 304 24.73 -0.62 11.87
N ALA A 305 25.58 -1.16 12.73
CA ALA A 305 27.02 -1.28 12.48
C ALA A 305 27.33 -2.15 11.25
N PHE A 306 26.66 -3.30 11.11
CA PHE A 306 26.84 -4.23 10.00
C PHE A 306 26.53 -3.55 8.65
N TYR A 307 25.38 -2.93 8.53
CA TYR A 307 24.97 -2.27 7.28
C TYR A 307 25.71 -0.96 7.01
N SER A 308 26.34 -0.36 8.03
CA SER A 308 27.15 0.86 7.87
C SER A 308 28.55 0.61 7.30
N GLN A 309 28.95 -0.63 7.02
CA GLN A 309 30.28 -0.96 6.51
C GLN A 309 30.46 -0.61 5.04
N ASP A 310 31.73 -0.47 4.60
CA ASP A 310 32.03 -0.09 3.23
C ASP A 310 31.52 -1.12 2.21
N GLY A 311 30.94 -0.64 1.12
CA GLY A 311 30.39 -1.46 0.05
C GLY A 311 28.99 -1.99 0.27
N MET A 312 28.46 -1.99 1.50
CA MET A 312 27.12 -2.52 1.81
C MET A 312 26.03 -1.76 1.04
N ALA A 313 25.99 -0.44 1.12
CA ALA A 313 25.01 0.39 0.42
C ALA A 313 25.07 0.22 -1.11
N ARG A 314 26.27 0.03 -1.68
CA ARG A 314 26.44 -0.21 -3.13
C ARG A 314 25.81 -1.53 -3.60
N ARG A 315 25.58 -2.47 -2.68
CA ARG A 315 24.98 -3.80 -2.93
C ARG A 315 23.54 -3.91 -2.49
N ASN A 316 22.92 -2.78 -2.11
CA ASN A 316 21.59 -2.75 -1.48
C ASN A 316 21.50 -3.60 -0.20
N LEU A 317 22.61 -3.78 0.50
CA LEU A 317 22.64 -4.36 1.84
C LEU A 317 22.48 -3.22 2.85
N ASN A 318 21.25 -2.96 3.22
CA ASN A 318 20.85 -1.86 4.10
C ASN A 318 19.49 -2.16 4.76
N PRO A 319 19.11 -1.44 5.83
CA PRO A 319 17.85 -1.68 6.53
C PRO A 319 16.59 -1.39 5.67
N ASP A 320 16.68 -0.49 4.69
CA ASP A 320 15.55 -0.18 3.79
C ASP A 320 15.21 -1.33 2.83
N THR A 321 16.13 -2.29 2.68
CA THR A 321 15.92 -3.47 1.82
C THR A 321 15.82 -4.76 2.65
N TRP A 322 16.59 -4.87 3.73
CA TRP A 322 16.70 -6.06 4.55
C TRP A 322 16.47 -5.73 6.03
N PRO A 323 15.20 -5.57 6.43
CA PRO A 323 14.83 -5.27 7.81
C PRO A 323 15.15 -6.43 8.74
N VAL A 324 15.52 -6.11 9.99
CA VAL A 324 15.85 -7.09 11.03
C VAL A 324 15.03 -6.80 12.28
N GLY A 325 14.25 -7.78 12.73
CA GLY A 325 13.37 -7.61 13.87
C GLY A 325 13.18 -8.88 14.69
N THR A 326 12.30 -8.79 15.66
CA THR A 326 11.88 -9.88 16.55
C THR A 326 10.53 -10.47 16.14
N GLY A 327 9.94 -9.95 15.07
CA GLY A 327 8.59 -10.25 14.63
C GLY A 327 8.39 -11.67 14.07
N PRO A 328 7.14 -12.02 13.75
CA PRO A 328 6.76 -13.37 13.32
C PRO A 328 7.36 -13.80 11.99
N TYR A 329 7.80 -12.87 11.16
CA TYR A 329 8.38 -13.15 9.85
C TYR A 329 9.71 -12.43 9.66
N MET A 330 10.50 -12.93 8.70
CA MET A 330 11.71 -12.32 8.19
C MET A 330 11.66 -12.25 6.67
N LEU A 331 12.17 -11.18 6.07
CA LEU A 331 12.23 -10.99 4.63
C LEU A 331 13.43 -11.74 4.07
N THR A 332 13.20 -12.79 3.28
CA THR A 332 14.24 -13.67 2.73
C THR A 332 14.51 -13.44 1.26
N GLU A 333 13.56 -12.84 0.54
CA GLU A 333 13.74 -12.47 -0.85
C GLU A 333 13.10 -11.10 -1.12
N TYR A 334 13.84 -10.24 -1.78
CA TYR A 334 13.38 -8.96 -2.30
C TYR A 334 13.93 -8.76 -3.71
N VAL A 335 13.08 -8.95 -4.70
CA VAL A 335 13.37 -8.64 -6.11
C VAL A 335 12.57 -7.40 -6.48
N PRO A 336 13.21 -6.21 -6.57
CA PRO A 336 12.51 -4.96 -6.86
C PRO A 336 11.64 -5.05 -8.10
N ASN A 337 10.42 -4.51 -8.01
CA ASN A 337 9.40 -4.53 -9.07
C ASN A 337 9.02 -5.94 -9.57
N SER A 338 9.18 -6.97 -8.75
CA SER A 338 8.82 -8.34 -9.11
C SER A 338 8.19 -9.09 -7.93
N ARG A 339 8.97 -9.44 -6.91
CA ARG A 339 8.53 -10.36 -5.86
C ARG A 339 9.21 -10.07 -4.52
N MET A 340 8.44 -10.28 -3.46
CA MET A 340 8.92 -10.31 -2.08
C MET A 340 8.48 -11.60 -1.38
N GLU A 341 9.33 -12.15 -0.51
CA GLU A 341 9.05 -13.37 0.23
C GLU A 341 9.36 -13.19 1.71
N LEU A 342 8.32 -13.38 2.54
CA LEU A 342 8.43 -13.48 3.98
C LEU A 342 8.40 -14.94 4.41
N VAL A 343 9.28 -15.33 5.31
CA VAL A 343 9.33 -16.68 5.90
C VAL A 343 9.18 -16.54 7.40
N ARG A 344 8.53 -17.50 8.05
CA ARG A 344 8.41 -17.54 9.51
C ARG A 344 9.78 -17.37 10.16
N ASN A 345 9.90 -16.44 11.09
CA ASN A 345 11.08 -16.29 11.90
C ASN A 345 11.23 -17.50 12.85
N PRO A 346 12.29 -18.32 12.74
CA PRO A 346 12.44 -19.51 13.59
C PRO A 346 12.62 -19.17 15.06
N ASN A 347 13.03 -17.94 15.38
CA ASN A 347 13.23 -17.46 16.75
C ASN A 347 11.98 -16.76 17.32
N TYR A 348 10.91 -16.67 16.56
CA TYR A 348 9.68 -16.04 17.06
C TYR A 348 9.04 -16.91 18.15
N ARG A 349 8.79 -16.29 19.31
CA ARG A 349 8.29 -16.98 20.51
C ARG A 349 6.87 -17.58 20.38
N GLY A 350 6.13 -17.15 19.32
CA GLY A 350 4.71 -17.47 19.20
C GLY A 350 3.85 -16.64 20.17
N VAL A 351 2.65 -16.28 19.72
CA VAL A 351 1.67 -15.57 20.54
C VAL A 351 0.32 -16.29 20.36
N PRO A 352 -0.47 -16.50 21.43
CA PRO A 352 -1.76 -17.16 21.31
C PRO A 352 -2.74 -16.30 20.49
N TYR A 353 -3.55 -16.95 19.65
CA TYR A 353 -4.67 -16.31 18.97
C TYR A 353 -5.71 -15.82 19.97
N PRO A 354 -6.34 -14.64 19.81
CA PRO A 354 -7.29 -14.09 20.76
C PRO A 354 -8.51 -14.99 21.01
N CYS A 355 -8.99 -14.99 22.26
CA CYS A 355 -10.20 -15.71 22.66
C CYS A 355 -11.42 -14.81 22.88
N GLU A 356 -11.23 -13.51 22.74
CA GLU A 356 -12.28 -12.50 22.87
C GLU A 356 -12.35 -11.65 21.60
N GLY A 357 -13.53 -11.12 21.28
CA GLY A 357 -13.75 -10.28 20.12
C GLY A 357 -14.99 -9.41 20.27
N GLU A 358 -15.48 -8.86 19.16
CA GLU A 358 -16.74 -8.12 19.11
C GLU A 358 -17.94 -9.08 19.11
N PRO A 359 -19.13 -8.57 19.49
CA PRO A 359 -20.39 -9.30 19.26
C PRO A 359 -20.51 -9.73 17.78
N GLY A 360 -20.79 -11.02 17.55
CA GLY A 360 -20.88 -11.61 16.21
C GLY A 360 -19.58 -12.23 15.68
N ASP A 361 -18.42 -12.06 16.32
CA ASP A 361 -17.17 -12.70 15.90
C ASP A 361 -17.20 -14.23 16.12
N GLN A 362 -17.91 -14.69 17.14
CA GLN A 362 -18.17 -16.12 17.40
C GLN A 362 -18.92 -16.76 16.23
N GLU A 363 -20.02 -16.13 15.79
CA GLU A 363 -20.87 -16.60 14.71
C GLU A 363 -20.15 -16.57 13.36
N LYS A 364 -19.23 -15.61 13.19
CA LYS A 364 -18.35 -15.52 12.00
C LYS A 364 -17.20 -16.54 12.05
N GLY A 365 -17.07 -17.32 13.11
CA GLY A 365 -16.01 -18.32 13.27
C GLY A 365 -14.64 -17.74 13.62
N LEU A 366 -14.53 -16.45 13.93
CA LEU A 366 -13.26 -15.78 14.23
C LEU A 366 -12.65 -16.20 15.58
N LEU A 367 -13.38 -16.87 16.46
CA LEU A 367 -12.88 -17.38 17.74
C LEU A 367 -12.54 -18.88 17.72
N GLN A 368 -12.63 -19.56 16.57
CA GLN A 368 -12.40 -21.02 16.49
C GLN A 368 -10.93 -21.42 16.76
N ASP A 369 -9.99 -20.52 16.54
CA ASP A 369 -8.58 -20.75 16.77
C ASP A 369 -8.06 -20.15 18.09
N CYS A 370 -8.97 -19.79 19.02
CA CYS A 370 -8.62 -19.29 20.36
C CYS A 370 -7.50 -20.10 21.01
N GLY A 371 -6.47 -19.42 21.50
CA GLY A 371 -5.33 -20.00 22.22
C GLY A 371 -4.30 -20.74 21.36
N LYS A 372 -4.54 -20.95 20.06
CA LYS A 372 -3.56 -21.55 19.17
C LYS A 372 -2.41 -20.61 18.90
N THR A 373 -1.19 -21.14 18.81
CA THR A 373 0.02 -20.34 18.58
C THR A 373 0.08 -19.80 17.17
N THR A 374 0.30 -18.48 17.04
CA THR A 374 0.57 -17.78 15.77
C THR A 374 2.08 -17.62 15.51
N PRO A 375 2.53 -17.37 14.27
CA PRO A 375 1.74 -17.21 13.05
C PRO A 375 1.24 -18.54 12.51
N PHE A 376 0.07 -18.54 11.85
CA PHE A 376 -0.47 -19.76 11.25
C PHE A 376 0.16 -20.11 9.91
N VAL A 377 0.58 -19.11 9.13
CA VAL A 377 1.19 -19.27 7.82
C VAL A 377 2.71 -19.35 7.95
N ASP A 378 3.37 -20.25 7.19
CA ASP A 378 4.81 -20.43 7.26
C ASP A 378 5.58 -19.52 6.31
N LYS A 379 4.95 -19.16 5.18
CA LYS A 379 5.56 -18.36 4.12
C LYS A 379 4.53 -17.45 3.47
N VAL A 380 4.93 -16.25 3.08
CA VAL A 380 4.12 -15.33 2.28
C VAL A 380 4.88 -14.98 1.01
N ILE A 381 4.27 -15.21 -0.15
CA ILE A 381 4.82 -14.83 -1.45
C ILE A 381 3.93 -13.74 -2.04
N SER A 382 4.50 -12.58 -2.25
CA SER A 382 3.81 -11.46 -2.85
C SER A 382 4.48 -11.03 -4.14
N VAL A 383 3.67 -10.83 -5.19
CA VAL A 383 4.15 -10.41 -6.51
C VAL A 383 3.59 -9.03 -6.86
N ILE A 384 4.34 -8.29 -7.68
CA ILE A 384 3.88 -6.96 -8.09
C ILE A 384 2.81 -7.08 -9.19
N GLU A 385 1.71 -6.36 -8.99
CA GLU A 385 0.62 -6.22 -9.95
C GLU A 385 0.16 -4.76 -9.96
N LYS A 386 0.45 -4.06 -11.03
CA LYS A 386 0.19 -2.62 -11.12
C LYS A 386 -1.24 -2.26 -11.51
N GLU A 387 -2.01 -3.21 -12.07
CA GLU A 387 -3.36 -2.96 -12.55
C GLU A 387 -4.40 -3.74 -11.75
N GLY A 388 -5.34 -3.03 -11.12
CA GLY A 388 -6.39 -3.63 -10.30
C GLY A 388 -7.26 -4.64 -11.03
N THR A 389 -7.57 -4.40 -12.33
CA THR A 389 -8.34 -5.35 -13.16
C THR A 389 -7.61 -6.68 -13.31
N SER A 390 -6.27 -6.64 -13.45
CA SER A 390 -5.43 -7.87 -13.49
C SER A 390 -5.47 -8.59 -12.16
N VAL A 391 -5.30 -7.85 -11.04
CA VAL A 391 -5.38 -8.40 -9.67
C VAL A 391 -6.72 -9.08 -9.43
N ALA A 392 -7.84 -8.41 -9.75
CA ALA A 392 -9.18 -8.94 -9.56
C ALA A 392 -9.41 -10.25 -10.34
N THR A 393 -9.01 -10.26 -11.62
CA THR A 393 -9.16 -11.45 -12.48
C THR A 393 -8.32 -12.62 -11.98
N LYS A 394 -7.08 -12.38 -11.59
CA LYS A 394 -6.18 -13.40 -11.04
C LYS A 394 -6.66 -13.91 -9.68
N PHE A 395 -7.17 -13.02 -8.82
CA PHE A 395 -7.75 -13.42 -7.54
C PHE A 395 -8.93 -14.38 -7.75
N ILE A 396 -9.89 -14.03 -8.62
CA ILE A 396 -11.04 -14.90 -8.91
C ILE A 396 -10.58 -16.29 -9.42
N GLN A 397 -9.47 -16.34 -10.15
CA GLN A 397 -8.90 -17.59 -10.64
C GLN A 397 -8.07 -18.38 -9.60
N GLY A 398 -7.87 -17.83 -8.40
CA GLY A 398 -7.12 -18.46 -7.31
C GLY A 398 -5.60 -18.24 -7.36
N TYR A 399 -5.09 -17.23 -8.08
CA TYR A 399 -3.67 -16.87 -8.06
C TYR A 399 -3.25 -16.24 -6.74
N TYR A 400 -4.15 -15.57 -6.06
CA TYR A 400 -3.93 -14.93 -4.77
C TYR A 400 -4.97 -15.41 -3.76
N ASP A 401 -4.53 -15.68 -2.54
CA ASP A 401 -5.41 -15.98 -1.40
C ASP A 401 -6.07 -14.70 -0.89
N ILE A 402 -5.29 -13.62 -0.89
CA ILE A 402 -5.68 -12.27 -0.51
C ILE A 402 -5.07 -11.30 -1.54
N PRO A 403 -5.86 -10.56 -2.29
CA PRO A 403 -5.34 -9.55 -3.19
C PRO A 403 -5.10 -8.24 -2.44
N GLN A 404 -4.04 -7.52 -2.79
CA GLN A 404 -3.97 -6.10 -2.49
C GLN A 404 -4.66 -5.35 -3.62
N LEU A 405 -5.85 -4.86 -3.36
CA LEU A 405 -6.64 -4.09 -4.30
C LEU A 405 -6.54 -2.61 -3.94
N GLU A 406 -6.10 -1.79 -4.90
CA GLU A 406 -6.37 -0.36 -4.80
C GLU A 406 -7.85 -0.10 -4.98
N ARG A 407 -8.30 0.92 -4.29
CA ARG A 407 -9.68 1.35 -4.31
C ARG A 407 -9.98 2.14 -5.57
N GLY A 408 -11.23 2.02 -6.01
CA GLY A 408 -11.72 2.77 -7.15
C GLY A 408 -11.28 2.28 -8.52
N GLU A 409 -10.55 1.18 -8.59
CA GLU A 409 -10.51 0.41 -9.82
C GLU A 409 -11.84 -0.33 -9.98
N PRO A 410 -12.36 -0.55 -11.20
CA PRO A 410 -13.45 -1.49 -11.44
C PRO A 410 -12.94 -2.91 -11.16
N GLY A 411 -12.57 -3.13 -9.92
CA GLY A 411 -12.05 -4.34 -9.36
C GLY A 411 -13.12 -5.15 -8.63
N ILE A 412 -12.70 -5.97 -7.68
CA ILE A 412 -13.60 -6.80 -6.87
C ILE A 412 -14.63 -5.93 -6.12
N GLY A 413 -14.27 -4.73 -5.67
CA GLY A 413 -15.19 -3.80 -5.02
C GLY A 413 -16.41 -3.46 -5.88
N TYR A 414 -16.20 -3.04 -7.12
CA TYR A 414 -17.28 -2.78 -8.08
C TYR A 414 -18.10 -4.03 -8.41
N GLN A 415 -17.44 -5.20 -8.44
CA GLN A 415 -18.11 -6.47 -8.71
C GLN A 415 -18.91 -7.01 -7.52
N VAL A 416 -18.59 -6.54 -6.31
CA VAL A 416 -19.22 -6.93 -5.05
C VAL A 416 -20.43 -6.07 -4.72
N SER A 417 -20.45 -4.81 -5.14
CA SER A 417 -21.57 -3.91 -4.88
C SER A 417 -22.83 -4.29 -5.63
N ILE A 418 -22.74 -5.13 -6.65
CA ILE A 418 -23.92 -5.64 -7.36
C ILE A 418 -24.55 -6.77 -6.52
N GLN A 419 -25.29 -6.39 -5.48
CA GLN A 419 -26.10 -7.30 -4.64
C GLN A 419 -27.28 -7.92 -5.40
N ASP A 420 -27.48 -7.61 -6.67
CA ASP A 420 -28.60 -8.06 -7.49
C ASP A 420 -28.48 -9.51 -8.01
N GLY A 421 -27.39 -10.19 -7.68
CA GLY A 421 -27.20 -11.60 -8.07
C GLY A 421 -26.95 -11.86 -9.54
N THR A 422 -26.62 -10.83 -10.34
CA THR A 422 -26.32 -10.96 -11.76
C THR A 422 -24.82 -10.86 -12.05
N GLY A 423 -24.37 -11.47 -13.16
CA GLY A 423 -22.99 -11.34 -13.64
C GLY A 423 -21.91 -11.89 -12.69
N ARG A 424 -20.84 -11.10 -12.45
CA ARG A 424 -19.69 -11.50 -11.63
C ARG A 424 -20.00 -11.61 -10.13
N ALA A 425 -20.99 -10.89 -9.62
CA ALA A 425 -21.42 -11.02 -8.23
C ALA A 425 -21.91 -12.45 -7.96
N LYS A 426 -22.67 -13.03 -8.90
CA LYS A 426 -23.09 -14.42 -8.82
C LYS A 426 -21.90 -15.38 -8.77
N GLU A 427 -20.88 -15.18 -9.59
CA GLU A 427 -19.64 -15.96 -9.59
C GLU A 427 -18.91 -15.89 -8.25
N LEU A 428 -18.80 -14.71 -7.64
CA LEU A 428 -18.17 -14.53 -6.32
C LEU A 428 -18.93 -15.26 -5.22
N LEU A 429 -20.26 -15.17 -5.24
CA LEU A 429 -21.14 -15.89 -4.30
C LEU A 429 -21.05 -17.42 -4.48
N GLU A 430 -21.06 -17.90 -5.71
CA GLU A 430 -20.89 -19.32 -6.02
C GLU A 430 -19.54 -19.87 -5.56
N ARG A 431 -18.48 -19.06 -5.64
CA ARG A 431 -17.15 -19.37 -5.11
C ARG A 431 -16.99 -19.16 -3.61
N LYS A 432 -18.04 -18.72 -2.92
CA LYS A 432 -18.03 -18.43 -1.47
C LYS A 432 -16.86 -17.51 -1.06
N ILE A 433 -16.59 -16.48 -1.87
CA ILE A 433 -15.60 -15.46 -1.52
C ILE A 433 -16.16 -14.63 -0.37
N GLN A 434 -15.37 -14.47 0.68
CA GLN A 434 -15.71 -13.68 1.86
C GLN A 434 -15.34 -12.21 1.60
N LEU A 435 -16.25 -11.31 1.95
CA LEU A 435 -16.14 -9.88 1.71
C LEU A 435 -16.48 -9.09 2.98
N PRO A 436 -15.73 -9.32 4.07
CA PRO A 436 -15.97 -8.55 5.28
C PRO A 436 -15.60 -7.08 5.06
N SER A 437 -16.40 -6.18 5.61
CA SER A 437 -16.16 -4.74 5.55
C SER A 437 -16.16 -4.10 6.95
N THR A 438 -15.56 -2.94 7.04
CA THR A 438 -15.51 -2.08 8.24
C THR A 438 -15.45 -0.63 7.82
N ILE A 439 -15.94 0.29 8.67
CA ILE A 439 -15.76 1.72 8.43
C ILE A 439 -14.28 2.06 8.60
N GLN A 440 -13.70 2.73 7.60
CA GLN A 440 -12.32 3.17 7.64
C GLN A 440 -12.17 4.41 8.50
N VAL A 441 -11.30 4.36 9.48
CA VAL A 441 -10.82 5.55 10.17
C VAL A 441 -9.74 6.18 9.29
N GLY A 442 -10.17 6.99 8.35
CA GLY A 442 -9.31 7.60 7.33
C GLY A 442 -10.14 8.36 6.31
N PHE A 443 -9.51 9.15 5.46
CA PHE A 443 -10.18 9.90 4.40
C PHE A 443 -9.30 10.19 3.22
N TRP A 444 -9.93 10.41 2.08
CA TRP A 444 -9.31 10.91 0.86
C TRP A 444 -9.64 12.38 0.68
N HIS A 445 -8.68 13.17 0.22
CA HIS A 445 -8.83 14.61 0.12
C HIS A 445 -8.04 15.19 -1.05
N PHE A 446 -8.42 16.41 -1.44
CA PHE A 446 -7.60 17.24 -2.31
C PHE A 446 -7.03 18.38 -1.48
N GLY A 447 -5.72 18.58 -1.52
CA GLY A 447 -5.02 19.60 -0.74
C GLY A 447 -4.56 20.78 -1.60
N PHE A 448 -4.57 21.97 -1.01
CA PHE A 448 -3.95 23.17 -1.56
C PHE A 448 -2.61 23.41 -0.86
N ASN A 449 -1.55 23.67 -1.63
CA ASN A 449 -0.27 24.00 -1.03
C ASN A 449 -0.26 25.44 -0.52
N TRP A 450 -0.14 25.64 0.78
CA TRP A 450 -0.15 26.95 1.43
C TRP A 450 1.03 27.83 1.03
N LEU A 451 2.10 27.25 0.49
CA LEU A 451 3.29 27.95 -0.01
C LEU A 451 3.11 28.50 -1.45
N ASP A 452 2.06 28.06 -2.15
CA ASP A 452 1.79 28.49 -3.53
C ASP A 452 1.18 29.91 -3.55
N PRO A 453 1.60 30.79 -4.47
CA PRO A 453 1.12 32.17 -4.51
C PRO A 453 -0.33 32.32 -4.98
N VAL A 454 -0.90 31.32 -5.67
CA VAL A 454 -2.26 31.38 -6.25
C VAL A 454 -3.30 30.72 -5.35
N VAL A 455 -3.01 29.51 -4.87
CA VAL A 455 -3.93 28.73 -4.03
C VAL A 455 -3.57 28.74 -2.55
N GLY A 456 -2.38 29.19 -2.18
CA GLY A 456 -1.88 29.21 -0.81
C GLY A 456 -2.29 30.44 -0.01
N LEU A 457 -1.51 30.73 1.04
CA LEU A 457 -1.81 31.85 1.96
C LEU A 457 -1.83 33.20 1.24
N GLY A 458 -0.90 33.43 0.32
CA GLY A 458 -0.69 34.77 -0.27
C GLY A 458 0.28 35.62 0.55
N LYS A 459 0.84 36.67 -0.07
CA LYS A 459 1.86 37.53 0.53
C LYS A 459 1.25 38.77 1.19
N THR A 460 0.16 39.28 0.67
CA THR A 460 -0.54 40.45 1.18
C THR A 460 -1.93 40.09 1.73
N PRO A 461 -2.55 40.92 2.60
CA PRO A 461 -3.93 40.66 3.03
C PRO A 461 -4.93 40.51 1.88
N GLU A 462 -4.75 41.27 0.80
CA GLU A 462 -5.59 41.18 -0.41
C GLU A 462 -5.40 39.84 -1.09
N ASP A 463 -4.17 39.36 -1.23
CA ASP A 463 -3.87 38.03 -1.77
C ASP A 463 -4.49 36.94 -0.90
N GLN A 464 -4.43 37.05 0.43
CA GLN A 464 -5.02 36.09 1.37
C GLN A 464 -6.53 35.97 1.17
N ILE A 465 -7.23 37.09 1.09
CA ILE A 465 -8.69 37.13 0.82
C ILE A 465 -9.00 36.53 -0.56
N ARG A 466 -8.25 36.91 -1.59
CA ARG A 466 -8.41 36.42 -2.94
C ARG A 466 -8.24 34.91 -3.03
N ASN A 467 -7.15 34.39 -2.50
CA ASN A 467 -6.81 32.98 -2.54
C ASN A 467 -7.80 32.14 -1.71
N LYS A 468 -8.27 32.65 -0.55
CA LYS A 468 -9.33 32.02 0.25
C LYS A 468 -10.62 31.88 -0.57
N LYS A 469 -11.07 32.95 -1.23
CA LYS A 469 -12.27 32.91 -2.08
C LYS A 469 -12.13 31.94 -3.25
N LEU A 470 -10.94 31.84 -3.85
CA LEU A 470 -10.65 30.85 -4.89
C LEU A 470 -10.82 29.42 -4.35
N ARG A 471 -10.23 29.09 -3.20
CA ARG A 471 -10.37 27.75 -2.59
C ARG A 471 -11.82 27.43 -2.22
N GLN A 472 -12.57 28.41 -1.67
CA GLN A 472 -13.99 28.26 -1.35
C GLN A 472 -14.84 28.05 -2.60
N ALA A 473 -14.57 28.75 -3.70
CA ALA A 473 -15.25 28.55 -4.98
C ALA A 473 -15.03 27.15 -5.53
N LEU A 474 -13.79 26.64 -5.47
CA LEU A 474 -13.46 25.28 -5.87
C LEU A 474 -14.16 24.24 -4.95
N ALA A 475 -14.23 24.49 -3.63
CA ALA A 475 -14.89 23.59 -2.70
C ALA A 475 -16.39 23.42 -2.97
N ILE A 476 -17.08 24.50 -3.37
CA ILE A 476 -18.50 24.43 -3.76
C ILE A 476 -18.67 23.67 -5.10
N ALA A 477 -17.75 23.85 -6.05
CA ALA A 477 -17.83 23.23 -7.37
C ALA A 477 -17.56 21.71 -7.35
N PHE A 478 -16.73 21.24 -6.42
CA PHE A 478 -16.40 19.82 -6.26
C PHE A 478 -17.54 19.08 -5.56
N ASP A 479 -18.31 18.30 -6.31
CA ASP A 479 -19.45 17.55 -5.83
C ASP A 479 -19.05 16.15 -5.39
N PHE A 480 -18.71 16.01 -4.09
CA PHE A 480 -18.30 14.73 -3.56
C PHE A 480 -19.45 13.74 -3.38
N GLU A 481 -20.69 14.20 -3.29
CA GLU A 481 -21.87 13.33 -3.32
C GLU A 481 -21.97 12.64 -4.68
N GLU A 482 -21.78 13.41 -5.80
CA GLU A 482 -21.68 12.83 -7.14
C GLU A 482 -20.50 11.85 -7.24
N TYR A 483 -19.34 12.19 -6.65
CA TYR A 483 -18.17 11.32 -6.67
C TYR A 483 -18.45 10.00 -5.98
N VAL A 484 -19.00 10.04 -4.77
CA VAL A 484 -19.31 8.85 -3.97
C VAL A 484 -20.31 7.96 -4.70
N SER A 485 -21.36 8.56 -5.30
CA SER A 485 -22.35 7.79 -6.05
C SER A 485 -21.77 7.15 -7.32
N VAL A 486 -20.88 7.85 -8.03
CA VAL A 486 -20.33 7.36 -9.31
C VAL A 486 -19.17 6.36 -9.12
N PHE A 487 -18.32 6.58 -8.12
CA PHE A 487 -17.07 5.83 -8.00
C PHE A 487 -16.98 4.92 -6.75
N GLU A 488 -17.83 5.15 -5.75
CA GLU A 488 -17.82 4.39 -4.49
C GLU A 488 -19.14 3.64 -4.24
N ASP A 489 -20.05 3.63 -5.23
CA ASP A 489 -21.36 2.93 -5.15
C ASP A 489 -22.16 3.29 -3.89
N ASP A 490 -22.16 4.56 -3.49
CA ASP A 490 -22.76 5.08 -2.24
C ASP A 490 -22.23 4.43 -0.95
N ARG A 491 -21.06 3.76 -1.00
CA ARG A 491 -20.42 3.05 0.13
C ARG A 491 -19.30 3.88 0.79
N ALA A 492 -19.39 5.18 0.65
CA ALA A 492 -18.47 6.12 1.31
C ALA A 492 -19.26 7.29 1.90
N GLN A 493 -18.70 7.93 2.89
CA GLN A 493 -19.30 9.10 3.53
C GLN A 493 -18.53 10.36 3.19
N VAL A 494 -19.22 11.38 2.67
CA VAL A 494 -18.62 12.69 2.42
C VAL A 494 -18.23 13.35 3.74
N ASN A 495 -17.00 13.87 3.81
CA ASN A 495 -16.46 14.52 4.99
C ASN A 495 -16.61 16.05 4.94
N HIS A 496 -16.75 16.65 6.10
CA HIS A 496 -16.88 18.09 6.27
C HIS A 496 -15.68 18.74 6.98
N SER A 497 -14.76 17.91 7.44
CA SER A 497 -13.50 18.27 8.11
C SER A 497 -12.52 17.10 8.05
N VAL A 498 -11.31 17.30 8.58
CA VAL A 498 -10.35 16.20 8.74
C VAL A 498 -10.71 15.24 9.87
N VAL A 499 -11.57 15.66 10.83
CA VAL A 499 -12.03 14.78 11.92
C VAL A 499 -13.11 13.86 11.35
N VAL A 500 -12.71 12.64 11.00
CA VAL A 500 -13.56 11.66 10.30
C VAL A 500 -14.61 10.99 11.21
N PRO A 501 -15.64 10.34 10.64
CA PRO A 501 -16.65 9.62 11.42
C PRO A 501 -16.05 8.62 12.41
N GLY A 502 -16.65 8.52 13.58
CA GLY A 502 -16.22 7.62 14.67
C GLY A 502 -15.14 8.17 15.57
N LEU A 503 -14.55 9.34 15.28
CA LEU A 503 -13.61 10.01 16.17
C LEU A 503 -14.28 10.98 17.12
N PHE A 504 -13.68 11.17 18.31
CA PHE A 504 -14.09 12.18 19.26
C PHE A 504 -14.08 13.57 18.61
N GLY A 505 -15.12 14.37 18.87
CA GLY A 505 -15.25 15.72 18.28
C GLY A 505 -15.74 15.77 16.84
N ASN A 506 -15.97 14.64 16.18
CA ASN A 506 -16.65 14.63 14.87
C ASN A 506 -18.10 15.09 15.02
N ASN A 507 -18.56 15.96 14.14
CA ASN A 507 -19.95 16.42 14.09
C ASN A 507 -20.48 16.40 12.65
N MET A 508 -20.94 15.24 12.21
CA MET A 508 -21.55 15.04 10.89
C MET A 508 -22.89 15.74 10.73
N SER A 509 -23.58 16.08 11.82
CA SER A 509 -24.87 16.79 11.76
C SER A 509 -24.72 18.30 11.49
N ASN A 510 -23.48 18.82 11.42
CA ASN A 510 -23.20 20.22 11.10
C ASN A 510 -22.22 20.31 9.92
N PRO A 511 -22.69 20.14 8.67
CA PRO A 511 -21.84 20.18 7.49
C PRO A 511 -21.22 21.57 7.27
N ASN A 512 -20.16 21.61 6.44
CA ASN A 512 -19.38 22.81 6.17
C ASN A 512 -20.25 23.97 5.63
N PRO A 513 -20.39 25.10 6.35
CA PRO A 513 -21.28 26.22 5.98
C PRO A 513 -20.78 26.98 4.74
N VAL A 514 -19.53 26.80 4.32
CA VAL A 514 -19.04 27.36 3.05
C VAL A 514 -19.68 26.63 1.88
N ILE A 515 -19.92 25.32 2.02
CA ILE A 515 -20.41 24.46 0.93
C ILE A 515 -21.94 24.29 0.98
N TYR A 516 -22.53 24.26 2.19
CA TYR A 516 -23.95 23.93 2.37
C TYR A 516 -24.72 25.09 3.00
N ASP A 517 -25.99 25.22 2.61
CA ASP A 517 -26.98 26.06 3.27
C ASP A 517 -27.90 25.21 4.12
N LYS A 518 -28.25 25.69 5.31
CA LYS A 518 -29.27 25.07 6.16
C LYS A 518 -30.64 25.52 5.69
N MET A 519 -31.47 24.57 5.29
CA MET A 519 -32.84 24.84 4.82
C MET A 519 -33.82 25.01 6.01
N PRO A 520 -35.00 25.62 5.79
CA PRO A 520 -36.00 25.79 6.85
C PRO A 520 -36.52 24.49 7.46
N ASP A 521 -36.45 23.39 6.75
CA ASP A 521 -36.82 22.05 7.23
C ASP A 521 -35.70 21.37 8.04
N GLY A 522 -34.59 22.08 8.29
CA GLY A 522 -33.44 21.60 9.04
C GLY A 522 -32.46 20.75 8.21
N LYS A 523 -32.77 20.44 6.96
CA LYS A 523 -31.86 19.74 6.06
C LYS A 523 -30.78 20.67 5.52
N PHE A 524 -29.71 20.08 5.00
CA PHE A 524 -28.63 20.83 4.36
C PHE A 524 -28.68 20.58 2.84
N LYS A 525 -28.41 21.65 2.09
CA LYS A 525 -28.36 21.62 0.65
C LYS A 525 -27.04 22.25 0.17
N ARG A 526 -26.36 21.60 -0.75
CA ARG A 526 -25.16 22.14 -1.40
C ARG A 526 -25.51 23.46 -2.12
N LYS A 527 -24.68 24.47 -1.94
CA LYS A 527 -24.79 25.77 -2.62
C LYS A 527 -24.71 25.60 -4.14
N SER A 528 -25.39 26.47 -4.86
CA SER A 528 -25.39 26.40 -6.31
C SER A 528 -24.04 26.79 -6.91
N ILE A 529 -23.77 26.34 -8.12
CA ILE A 529 -22.55 26.70 -8.85
C ILE A 529 -22.43 28.21 -9.11
N GLU A 530 -23.55 28.94 -9.11
CA GLU A 530 -23.55 30.40 -9.28
C GLU A 530 -22.92 31.10 -8.08
N VAL A 531 -23.07 30.56 -6.87
CA VAL A 531 -22.35 31.06 -5.67
C VAL A 531 -20.84 30.87 -5.84
N ALA A 532 -20.42 29.72 -6.35
CA ALA A 532 -19.01 29.44 -6.65
C ALA A 532 -18.44 30.38 -7.71
N LYS A 533 -19.18 30.62 -8.80
CA LYS A 533 -18.79 31.59 -9.86
C LYS A 533 -18.67 33.02 -9.31
N LYS A 534 -19.55 33.43 -8.41
CA LYS A 534 -19.48 34.73 -7.75
C LYS A 534 -18.20 34.84 -6.91
N LEU A 535 -17.91 33.85 -6.07
CA LEU A 535 -16.68 33.80 -5.26
C LEU A 535 -15.43 33.81 -6.15
N LEU A 536 -15.44 33.09 -7.27
CA LEU A 536 -14.34 33.08 -8.23
C LEU A 536 -14.11 34.45 -8.87
N ALA A 537 -15.20 35.16 -9.22
CA ALA A 537 -15.11 36.53 -9.74
C ALA A 537 -14.57 37.51 -8.68
N GLU A 538 -15.01 37.40 -7.43
CA GLU A 538 -14.49 38.15 -6.28
C GLU A 538 -13.02 37.81 -5.96
N ALA A 539 -12.59 36.60 -6.31
CA ALA A 539 -11.18 36.19 -6.28
C ALA A 539 -10.35 36.73 -7.45
N GLY A 540 -10.94 37.58 -8.32
CA GLY A 540 -10.25 38.20 -9.45
C GLY A 540 -10.15 37.31 -10.70
N TYR A 541 -10.95 36.22 -10.78
CA TYR A 541 -10.98 35.31 -11.92
C TYR A 541 -12.40 35.14 -12.53
N PRO A 542 -13.06 36.26 -12.95
CA PRO A 542 -14.37 36.14 -13.55
C PRO A 542 -14.34 35.22 -14.80
N ASN A 543 -15.27 34.27 -14.85
CA ASN A 543 -15.33 33.24 -15.90
C ASN A 543 -14.01 32.44 -16.06
N GLY A 544 -13.27 32.20 -14.99
CA GLY A 544 -12.02 31.44 -15.00
C GLY A 544 -10.84 32.18 -15.65
N ARG A 545 -10.90 33.53 -15.75
CA ARG A 545 -9.82 34.33 -16.32
C ARG A 545 -9.34 35.38 -15.35
N ASP A 546 -8.04 35.59 -15.29
CA ASP A 546 -7.42 36.64 -14.49
C ASP A 546 -7.92 38.02 -14.97
N LEU A 547 -8.45 38.80 -14.05
CA LEU A 547 -9.07 40.11 -14.35
C LEU A 547 -8.07 41.13 -14.91
N LYS A 548 -6.78 41.02 -14.54
CA LYS A 548 -5.74 41.98 -14.94
C LYS A 548 -5.11 41.61 -16.29
N THR A 549 -4.89 40.31 -16.53
CA THR A 549 -4.17 39.83 -17.71
C THR A 549 -5.07 39.23 -18.78
N GLY A 550 -6.31 38.90 -18.44
CA GLY A 550 -7.24 38.18 -19.34
C GLY A 550 -6.86 36.73 -19.63
N GLN A 551 -5.75 36.26 -19.05
CA GLN A 551 -5.30 34.88 -19.24
C GLN A 551 -6.19 33.89 -18.50
N PRO A 552 -6.41 32.67 -19.03
CA PRO A 552 -7.15 31.64 -18.31
C PRO A 552 -6.42 31.27 -17.01
N LEU A 553 -7.18 31.04 -15.94
CA LEU A 553 -6.65 30.42 -14.74
C LEU A 553 -6.36 28.94 -15.01
N VAL A 554 -5.10 28.57 -14.92
CA VAL A 554 -4.63 27.19 -15.05
C VAL A 554 -4.06 26.74 -13.73
N LEU A 555 -4.58 25.65 -13.16
CA LEU A 555 -4.07 25.04 -11.93
C LEU A 555 -3.36 23.72 -12.24
N ASN A 556 -2.26 23.48 -11.54
CA ASN A 556 -1.51 22.24 -11.66
C ASN A 556 -2.05 21.21 -10.65
N TYR A 557 -2.49 20.08 -11.14
CA TYR A 557 -3.02 18.99 -10.34
C TYR A 557 -2.04 17.83 -10.29
N ASP A 558 -1.45 17.62 -9.13
CA ASP A 558 -0.50 16.54 -8.87
C ASP A 558 -1.19 15.33 -8.25
N THR A 559 -0.95 14.16 -8.83
CA THR A 559 -1.63 12.93 -8.43
C THR A 559 -0.81 11.69 -8.79
N GLN A 560 -1.26 10.54 -8.29
CA GLN A 560 -0.70 9.22 -8.58
C GLN A 560 -1.84 8.25 -8.90
N GLY A 561 -1.59 7.30 -9.78
CA GLY A 561 -2.52 6.24 -10.13
C GLY A 561 -2.29 5.73 -11.54
N VAL A 562 -2.70 4.52 -11.78
CA VAL A 562 -2.54 3.82 -13.07
C VAL A 562 -3.84 3.15 -13.48
N GLY A 563 -3.96 2.82 -14.77
CA GLY A 563 -5.07 2.06 -15.29
C GLY A 563 -6.28 2.86 -15.76
N PRO A 564 -7.24 2.19 -16.43
CA PRO A 564 -8.41 2.84 -17.04
C PRO A 564 -9.38 3.46 -16.03
N GLY A 565 -9.58 2.85 -14.86
CA GLY A 565 -10.46 3.37 -13.81
C GLY A 565 -9.96 4.69 -13.25
N TYR A 566 -8.65 4.84 -13.14
CA TYR A 566 -8.05 6.10 -12.69
C TYR A 566 -8.29 7.25 -13.67
N LYS A 567 -8.25 6.94 -14.99
CA LYS A 567 -8.57 7.94 -16.01
C LYS A 567 -9.98 8.53 -15.84
N ALA A 568 -10.98 7.70 -15.53
CA ALA A 568 -12.35 8.19 -15.30
C ALA A 568 -12.42 9.19 -14.12
N ARG A 569 -11.65 8.97 -13.07
CA ARG A 569 -11.53 9.89 -11.93
C ARG A 569 -10.86 11.21 -12.33
N LEU A 570 -9.81 11.18 -13.14
CA LEU A 570 -9.16 12.38 -13.69
C LEU A 570 -10.10 13.18 -14.59
N ASP A 571 -10.88 12.50 -15.41
CA ASP A 571 -11.90 13.12 -16.27
C ASP A 571 -13.00 13.79 -15.42
N TRP A 572 -13.41 13.16 -14.32
CA TRP A 572 -14.35 13.75 -13.36
C TRP A 572 -13.77 15.02 -12.72
N VAL A 573 -12.54 14.98 -12.22
CA VAL A 573 -11.86 16.16 -11.65
C VAL A 573 -11.83 17.29 -12.67
N SER A 574 -11.47 16.99 -13.92
CA SER A 574 -11.47 17.99 -15.01
C SER A 574 -12.85 18.63 -15.22
N LYS A 575 -13.94 17.85 -15.13
CA LYS A 575 -15.31 18.35 -15.22
C LYS A 575 -15.68 19.28 -14.06
N GLN A 576 -15.19 19.01 -12.81
CA GLN A 576 -15.45 19.89 -11.67
C GLN A 576 -14.84 21.27 -11.90
N PHE A 577 -13.60 21.35 -12.38
CA PHE A 577 -12.94 22.61 -12.73
C PHE A 577 -13.65 23.33 -13.90
N ALA A 578 -14.09 22.57 -14.90
CA ALA A 578 -14.80 23.11 -16.06
C ALA A 578 -16.13 23.81 -15.71
N LYS A 579 -16.81 23.42 -14.61
CA LYS A 579 -18.00 24.13 -14.09
C LYS A 579 -17.72 25.61 -13.81
N LEU A 580 -16.45 25.95 -13.51
CA LEU A 580 -15.96 27.29 -13.24
C LEU A 580 -15.14 27.92 -14.38
N ASN A 581 -15.03 27.25 -15.53
CA ASN A 581 -14.12 27.60 -16.63
C ASN A 581 -12.64 27.66 -16.22
N VAL A 582 -12.24 26.98 -15.13
CA VAL A 582 -10.86 26.86 -14.69
C VAL A 582 -10.21 25.69 -15.43
N GLN A 583 -9.02 25.90 -15.95
CA GLN A 583 -8.23 24.85 -16.61
C GLN A 583 -7.34 24.14 -15.62
N ILE A 584 -7.09 22.83 -15.83
CA ILE A 584 -6.14 22.08 -15.04
C ILE A 584 -5.07 21.41 -15.93
N GLU A 585 -3.85 21.38 -15.42
CA GLU A 585 -2.75 20.59 -15.95
C GLU A 585 -2.54 19.39 -15.03
N ILE A 586 -2.89 18.19 -15.49
CA ILE A 586 -2.76 16.96 -14.69
C ILE A 586 -1.34 16.45 -14.77
N ARG A 587 -0.70 16.27 -13.62
CA ARG A 587 0.66 15.78 -13.42
C ARG A 587 0.62 14.47 -12.66
N ASN A 588 0.40 13.39 -13.39
CA ASN A 588 0.33 12.04 -12.84
C ASN A 588 1.71 11.39 -12.81
N THR A 589 2.11 10.83 -11.66
CA THR A 589 3.40 10.14 -11.47
C THR A 589 3.19 8.85 -10.66
N ASP A 590 4.25 8.03 -10.53
CA ASP A 590 4.26 6.94 -9.55
C ASP A 590 4.26 7.48 -8.11
N TYR A 591 3.80 6.67 -7.16
CA TYR A 591 3.61 7.09 -5.78
C TYR A 591 4.91 7.56 -5.10
N ASN A 592 6.03 6.89 -5.34
CA ASN A 592 7.30 7.26 -4.73
C ASN A 592 7.81 8.63 -5.19
N ARG A 593 7.68 8.94 -6.48
CA ARG A 593 7.99 10.28 -7.02
C ARG A 593 7.01 11.34 -6.53
N PHE A 594 5.75 10.99 -6.40
CA PHE A 594 4.74 11.87 -5.82
C PHE A 594 5.13 12.27 -4.38
N GLN A 595 5.48 11.30 -3.53
CA GLN A 595 5.97 11.57 -2.17
C GLN A 595 7.18 12.51 -2.14
N ASP A 596 8.17 12.30 -3.02
CA ASP A 596 9.34 13.18 -3.10
C ASP A 596 8.97 14.62 -3.51
N LYS A 597 7.98 14.77 -4.39
CA LYS A 597 7.46 16.08 -4.81
C LYS A 597 6.77 16.80 -3.65
N MET A 598 5.96 16.06 -2.89
CA MET A 598 5.28 16.59 -1.72
C MET A 598 6.26 17.07 -0.64
N ARG A 599 7.33 16.31 -0.36
CA ARG A 599 8.41 16.70 0.55
C ARG A 599 9.11 18.00 0.15
N LYS A 600 9.21 18.27 -1.14
CA LYS A 600 9.80 19.50 -1.68
C LYS A 600 8.84 20.69 -1.66
N GLY A 601 7.57 20.50 -1.30
CA GLY A 601 6.53 21.52 -1.39
C GLY A 601 6.29 22.00 -2.83
N ALA A 602 6.49 21.14 -3.83
CA ALA A 602 6.46 21.50 -5.25
C ALA A 602 5.11 21.21 -5.94
N ALA A 603 4.12 20.68 -5.22
CA ALA A 603 2.75 20.55 -5.70
C ALA A 603 2.00 21.86 -5.47
N GLN A 604 0.97 22.15 -6.32
CA GLN A 604 0.06 23.29 -6.15
C GLN A 604 -1.29 22.82 -5.59
N PHE A 605 -1.95 21.94 -6.30
CA PHE A 605 -3.18 21.25 -5.93
C PHE A 605 -2.92 19.75 -6.08
N PHE A 606 -3.30 18.93 -5.11
CA PHE A 606 -2.93 17.52 -5.10
C PHE A 606 -4.02 16.63 -4.50
N PHE A 607 -4.02 15.36 -4.89
CA PHE A 607 -4.86 14.32 -4.29
C PHE A 607 -4.02 13.42 -3.39
N TRP A 608 -4.47 13.21 -2.15
CA TRP A 608 -3.87 12.28 -1.21
C TRP A 608 -4.91 11.73 -0.24
N GLY A 609 -4.47 10.81 0.63
CA GLY A 609 -5.28 10.26 1.70
C GLY A 609 -4.51 10.16 3.01
N TRP A 610 -5.26 10.08 4.09
CA TRP A 610 -4.74 9.78 5.42
C TRP A 610 -5.50 8.62 6.04
N LEU A 611 -4.78 7.63 6.53
CA LEU A 611 -5.28 6.53 7.33
C LEU A 611 -4.81 6.72 8.76
N ALA A 612 -5.71 6.58 9.71
CA ALA A 612 -5.37 6.73 11.11
C ALA A 612 -4.22 5.80 11.52
N ASP A 613 -3.24 6.35 12.21
CA ASP A 613 -2.23 5.57 12.93
C ASP A 613 -2.75 5.13 14.28
N TYR A 614 -3.62 5.95 14.87
CA TYR A 614 -4.34 5.70 16.11
C TYR A 614 -5.69 6.43 16.10
N PRO A 615 -6.68 5.92 16.86
CA PRO A 615 -8.06 6.43 16.81
C PRO A 615 -8.26 7.66 17.70
N ASP A 616 -7.54 8.75 17.39
CA ASP A 616 -7.66 10.03 18.11
C ASP A 616 -7.69 11.21 17.11
N PRO A 617 -8.52 12.24 17.32
CA PRO A 617 -8.61 13.39 16.43
C PRO A 617 -7.29 14.15 16.27
N GLU A 618 -6.36 14.07 17.21
CA GLU A 618 -5.01 14.63 17.09
C GLU A 618 -4.30 14.10 15.86
N ASN A 619 -4.45 12.80 15.52
CA ASN A 619 -3.85 12.17 14.35
C ASN A 619 -4.39 12.66 13.00
N PHE A 620 -5.42 13.46 13.01
CA PHE A 620 -6.00 14.09 11.82
C PHE A 620 -5.78 15.60 11.80
N LEU A 621 -5.95 16.25 12.94
CA LEU A 621 -5.74 17.70 13.08
C LEU A 621 -4.28 18.09 12.87
N PHE A 622 -3.31 17.19 13.17
CA PHE A 622 -1.89 17.42 12.93
C PHE A 622 -1.53 17.56 11.45
N LEU A 623 -2.39 17.08 10.52
CA LEU A 623 -2.25 17.29 9.07
C LEU A 623 -2.39 18.76 8.66
N LEU A 624 -2.88 19.61 9.56
CA LEU A 624 -3.02 21.05 9.37
C LEU A 624 -2.23 21.87 10.40
N TYR A 625 -1.48 21.21 11.28
CA TYR A 625 -0.65 21.87 12.28
C TYR A 625 0.62 22.43 11.64
N GLY A 626 0.85 23.76 11.76
CA GLY A 626 1.94 24.47 11.08
C GLY A 626 3.34 23.92 11.36
N PRO A 627 3.72 23.63 12.62
CA PRO A 627 4.98 22.99 12.96
C PRO A 627 5.17 21.57 12.36
N ASN A 628 4.10 20.94 11.87
CA ASN A 628 4.16 19.65 11.18
C ASN A 628 4.24 19.78 9.64
N SER A 629 4.62 20.96 9.11
CA SER A 629 4.75 21.22 7.69
C SER A 629 5.69 20.24 7.00
N LYS A 630 5.20 19.59 5.94
CA LYS A 630 5.96 18.60 5.19
C LYS A 630 7.20 19.18 4.50
N ALA A 631 7.07 20.35 3.91
CA ALA A 631 8.17 21.00 3.18
C ALA A 631 9.23 21.63 4.10
N LYS A 632 8.82 22.10 5.29
CA LYS A 632 9.71 22.84 6.21
C LYS A 632 10.35 21.92 7.25
N PHE A 633 9.64 20.91 7.73
CA PHE A 633 10.01 20.12 8.89
C PHE A 633 9.94 18.60 8.66
N ASP A 634 9.71 18.16 7.40
CA ASP A 634 9.54 16.74 7.03
C ASP A 634 8.35 16.06 7.75
N GLY A 635 7.38 16.83 8.23
CA GLY A 635 6.17 16.33 8.89
C GLY A 635 5.09 15.87 7.91
N GLU A 636 3.85 15.66 8.41
CA GLU A 636 2.75 15.12 7.60
C GLU A 636 1.72 16.16 7.12
N ASN A 637 1.90 17.43 7.48
CA ASN A 637 1.10 18.52 6.93
C ASN A 637 1.51 18.81 5.47
N ALA A 638 0.97 18.06 4.55
CA ALA A 638 1.25 18.14 3.12
C ALA A 638 0.75 19.43 2.47
N SER A 639 -0.33 20.00 3.00
CA SER A 639 -0.83 21.33 2.61
C SER A 639 0.09 22.47 3.04
N ASN A 640 1.05 22.21 3.92
CA ASN A 640 1.90 23.24 4.56
C ASN A 640 1.08 24.36 5.21
N PHE A 641 -0.17 24.08 5.60
CA PHE A 641 -1.07 25.01 6.24
C PHE A 641 -0.44 25.53 7.55
N ALA A 642 -0.63 26.80 7.83
CA ALA A 642 -0.19 27.42 9.07
C ALA A 642 -1.19 28.53 9.45
N HIS A 643 -1.78 28.41 10.62
CA HIS A 643 -2.73 29.39 11.15
C HIS A 643 -2.51 29.55 12.65
N PRO A 644 -2.16 30.77 13.14
CA PRO A 644 -1.72 30.96 14.53
C PRO A 644 -2.74 30.55 15.60
N GLU A 645 -4.05 30.74 15.35
CA GLU A 645 -5.10 30.30 16.28
C GLU A 645 -5.25 28.78 16.26
N PHE A 646 -5.24 28.16 15.07
CA PHE A 646 -5.30 26.71 14.93
C PHE A 646 -4.14 26.03 15.66
N ASP A 647 -2.92 26.53 15.44
CA ASP A 647 -1.71 25.97 16.05
C ASP A 647 -1.76 26.06 17.58
N ARG A 648 -2.20 27.20 18.14
CA ARG A 648 -2.39 27.36 19.61
C ARG A 648 -3.46 26.42 20.17
N LEU A 649 -4.56 26.23 19.45
CA LEU A 649 -5.63 25.31 19.86
C LEU A 649 -5.14 23.86 19.82
N PHE A 650 -4.41 23.50 18.77
CA PHE A 650 -3.81 22.16 18.65
C PHE A 650 -2.86 21.87 19.82
N ASP A 651 -1.98 22.81 20.15
CA ASP A 651 -1.02 22.68 21.27
C ASP A 651 -1.69 22.43 22.62
N ARG A 652 -2.87 23.01 22.85
CA ARG A 652 -3.65 22.78 24.08
C ARG A 652 -4.47 21.49 24.01
N MET A 653 -5.13 21.24 22.89
CA MET A 653 -6.03 20.11 22.68
C MET A 653 -5.34 18.77 22.84
N LYS A 654 -4.10 18.63 22.31
CA LYS A 654 -3.33 17.37 22.34
C LYS A 654 -2.94 16.91 23.75
N ASP A 655 -2.96 17.81 24.73
CA ASP A 655 -2.57 17.54 26.11
C ASP A 655 -3.78 17.18 27.01
N LEU A 656 -5.00 17.16 26.45
CA LEU A 656 -6.24 16.88 27.17
C LEU A 656 -6.76 15.48 26.88
N ASP A 657 -7.36 14.90 27.90
CA ASP A 657 -8.25 13.74 27.76
C ASP A 657 -9.56 14.16 27.07
N ASP A 658 -10.40 13.20 26.66
CA ASP A 658 -11.70 13.47 26.03
C ASP A 658 -12.68 14.16 26.99
N THR A 659 -12.65 15.47 26.96
CA THR A 659 -13.45 16.37 27.83
C THR A 659 -14.28 17.33 26.96
N PRO A 660 -15.33 17.95 27.52
CA PRO A 660 -16.07 19.02 26.84
C PRO A 660 -15.18 20.21 26.40
N GLU A 661 -14.12 20.52 27.16
CA GLU A 661 -13.15 21.56 26.80
C GLU A 661 -12.37 21.16 25.54
N ARG A 662 -11.89 19.90 25.47
CA ARG A 662 -11.22 19.35 24.29
C ARG A 662 -12.14 19.38 23.07
N ALA A 663 -13.41 18.97 23.23
CA ALA A 663 -14.42 19.00 22.17
C ALA A 663 -14.66 20.42 21.64
N ALA A 664 -14.72 21.44 22.50
CA ALA A 664 -14.89 22.84 22.10
C ALA A 664 -13.68 23.36 21.29
N MET A 665 -12.45 22.99 21.68
CA MET A 665 -11.24 23.34 20.92
C MET A 665 -11.25 22.69 19.54
N ILE A 666 -11.60 21.40 19.46
CA ILE A 666 -11.72 20.69 18.19
C ILE A 666 -12.77 21.34 17.29
N ALA A 667 -13.94 21.69 17.84
CA ALA A 667 -14.99 22.37 17.09
C ALA A 667 -14.49 23.71 16.51
N ARG A 668 -13.76 24.51 17.30
CA ARG A 668 -13.17 25.77 16.82
C ARG A 668 -12.11 25.57 15.73
N MET A 669 -11.30 24.54 15.85
CA MET A 669 -10.32 24.17 14.82
C MET A 669 -11.04 23.73 13.51
N ILE A 670 -12.16 23.02 13.62
CA ILE A 670 -13.00 22.66 12.46
C ILE A 670 -13.56 23.91 11.79
N GLU A 671 -14.05 24.91 12.54
CA GLU A 671 -14.52 26.19 11.96
C GLU A 671 -13.40 26.88 11.15
N ILE A 672 -12.19 26.99 11.72
CA ILE A 672 -11.05 27.63 11.05
C ILE A 672 -10.72 26.91 9.74
N MET A 673 -10.63 25.57 9.76
CA MET A 673 -10.28 24.82 8.55
C MET A 673 -11.40 24.85 7.51
N GLN A 674 -12.68 24.92 7.91
CA GLN A 674 -13.80 25.08 7.00
C GLN A 674 -13.81 26.47 6.35
N GLU A 675 -13.47 27.52 7.09
CA GLU A 675 -13.38 28.89 6.58
C GLU A 675 -12.19 29.07 5.64
N GLU A 676 -10.99 28.66 6.07
CA GLU A 676 -9.75 28.84 5.31
C GLU A 676 -9.62 27.89 4.13
N MET A 677 -10.29 26.75 4.17
CA MET A 677 -10.33 25.72 3.12
C MET A 677 -8.93 25.28 2.64
N PRO A 678 -8.03 24.82 3.53
CA PRO A 678 -6.70 24.33 3.11
C PRO A 678 -6.76 23.04 2.29
N MET A 679 -7.89 22.37 2.35
CA MET A 679 -8.16 21.17 1.56
C MET A 679 -9.66 20.98 1.30
N LEU A 680 -9.99 20.20 0.29
CA LEU A 680 -11.33 19.66 0.04
C LEU A 680 -11.39 18.30 0.74
N TYR A 681 -12.28 18.15 1.72
CA TYR A 681 -12.22 17.06 2.72
C TYR A 681 -12.69 15.69 2.20
N GLY A 682 -13.11 15.62 0.93
CA GLY A 682 -13.42 14.39 0.22
C GLY A 682 -14.34 13.43 0.95
N TRP A 683 -13.89 12.21 1.14
CA TRP A 683 -14.73 11.13 1.69
C TRP A 683 -13.95 10.11 2.52
N SER A 684 -14.67 9.44 3.42
CA SER A 684 -14.22 8.23 4.12
C SER A 684 -14.94 7.02 3.52
N GLU A 685 -14.20 5.97 3.22
CA GLU A 685 -14.74 4.78 2.58
C GLU A 685 -15.15 3.71 3.59
N GLU A 686 -16.08 2.86 3.20
CA GLU A 686 -16.24 1.54 3.78
C GLU A 686 -15.13 0.62 3.25
N PHE A 687 -14.26 0.18 4.14
CA PHE A 687 -13.11 -0.68 3.82
C PHE A 687 -13.47 -2.15 3.95
N GLY A 688 -13.12 -2.93 2.96
CA GLY A 688 -13.33 -4.37 2.97
C GLY A 688 -12.08 -5.15 2.60
N GLY A 689 -12.05 -6.41 3.00
CA GLY A 689 -11.14 -7.42 2.50
C GLY A 689 -11.82 -8.32 1.49
N ALA A 690 -11.06 -8.97 0.64
CA ALA A 690 -11.53 -10.08 -0.18
C ALA A 690 -10.72 -11.32 0.16
N TYR A 691 -11.39 -12.37 0.61
CA TYR A 691 -10.76 -13.60 1.06
C TYR A 691 -11.41 -14.79 0.38
N HIS A 692 -10.63 -15.70 -0.16
CA HIS A 692 -11.17 -16.98 -0.61
C HIS A 692 -11.69 -17.81 0.57
N GLN A 693 -12.61 -18.73 0.31
CA GLN A 693 -13.23 -19.60 1.33
C GLN A 693 -12.24 -20.46 2.13
N TRP A 694 -11.01 -20.61 1.65
CA TRP A 694 -9.91 -21.32 2.33
C TRP A 694 -9.04 -20.41 3.22
N VAL A 695 -9.32 -19.11 3.25
CA VAL A 695 -8.65 -18.16 4.14
C VAL A 695 -9.48 -18.01 5.40
N GLY A 696 -8.92 -18.37 6.54
CA GLY A 696 -9.54 -18.21 7.85
C GLY A 696 -9.04 -17.00 8.60
N ASN A 697 -9.81 -16.56 9.58
CA ASN A 697 -9.47 -15.52 10.57
C ASN A 697 -9.28 -14.12 9.98
N GLY A 698 -9.72 -13.86 8.75
CA GLY A 698 -9.62 -12.55 8.11
C GLY A 698 -10.60 -11.55 8.74
N LYS A 699 -10.09 -10.53 9.46
CA LYS A 699 -10.86 -9.39 9.98
C LYS A 699 -10.21 -8.10 9.49
N PRO A 700 -10.81 -7.36 8.54
CA PRO A 700 -10.21 -6.16 7.99
C PRO A 700 -10.13 -5.05 9.04
N SER A 701 -9.03 -4.31 9.00
CA SER A 701 -8.80 -3.11 9.82
C SER A 701 -7.75 -2.24 9.13
N ASN A 702 -7.93 -0.94 9.22
CA ASN A 702 -6.90 0.02 8.79
C ASN A 702 -6.02 0.51 9.96
N ILE A 703 -6.41 0.25 11.19
CA ILE A 703 -5.61 0.55 12.41
C ILE A 703 -4.67 -0.62 12.73
N ILE A 704 -5.18 -1.86 12.66
CA ILE A 704 -4.40 -3.07 12.94
C ILE A 704 -3.64 -3.46 11.68
N ARG A 705 -2.35 -3.15 11.64
CA ARG A 705 -1.47 -3.37 10.46
C ARG A 705 -0.68 -4.68 10.55
N ASP A 706 -0.73 -5.36 11.71
CA ASP A 706 -0.05 -6.64 11.99
C ASP A 706 -1.01 -7.84 11.95
N SER A 707 -1.97 -7.84 11.02
CA SER A 707 -2.97 -8.90 10.87
C SER A 707 -2.43 -10.21 10.29
N LEU A 708 -1.32 -10.16 9.57
CA LEU A 708 -0.75 -11.30 8.82
C LEU A 708 -0.54 -12.58 9.67
N PRO A 709 -0.02 -12.52 10.91
CA PRO A 709 0.19 -13.71 11.74
C PRO A 709 -1.09 -14.47 12.09
N TYR A 710 -2.24 -13.80 12.07
CA TYR A 710 -3.54 -14.37 12.43
C TYR A 710 -4.26 -15.08 11.27
N LEU A 711 -3.85 -14.80 10.04
CA LEU A 711 -4.42 -15.40 8.84
C LEU A 711 -4.04 -16.88 8.74
N LYS A 712 -5.02 -17.70 8.34
CA LYS A 712 -4.87 -19.14 8.22
C LYS A 712 -5.25 -19.59 6.82
N ILE A 713 -4.52 -20.55 6.27
CA ILE A 713 -4.77 -21.11 4.95
C ILE A 713 -5.12 -22.60 5.08
N ASP A 714 -6.27 -22.99 4.55
CA ASP A 714 -6.59 -24.40 4.28
C ASP A 714 -6.06 -24.77 2.89
N SER A 715 -4.83 -25.27 2.85
CA SER A 715 -4.13 -25.62 1.61
C SER A 715 -4.78 -26.78 0.84
N GLN A 716 -5.50 -27.68 1.53
CA GLN A 716 -6.21 -28.80 0.90
C GLN A 716 -7.46 -28.29 0.18
N LEU A 717 -8.27 -27.47 0.87
CA LEU A 717 -9.43 -26.83 0.26
C LEU A 717 -9.01 -25.93 -0.91
N ARG A 718 -7.96 -25.11 -0.76
CA ARG A 718 -7.39 -24.29 -1.83
C ARG A 718 -7.05 -25.13 -3.06
N THR A 719 -6.25 -26.16 -2.88
CA THR A 719 -5.82 -27.04 -3.98
C THR A 719 -7.00 -27.68 -4.70
N SER A 720 -7.99 -28.15 -3.93
CA SER A 720 -9.20 -28.75 -4.48
C SER A 720 -10.01 -27.74 -5.31
N LYS A 721 -10.20 -26.53 -4.80
CA LYS A 721 -11.02 -25.49 -5.47
C LYS A 721 -10.31 -24.89 -6.69
N ILE A 722 -9.01 -24.64 -6.62
CA ILE A 722 -8.24 -24.17 -7.77
C ILE A 722 -8.29 -25.22 -8.90
N LYS A 723 -8.16 -26.48 -8.58
CA LYS A 723 -8.28 -27.57 -9.57
C LYS A 723 -9.69 -27.62 -10.17
N GLU A 724 -10.73 -27.47 -9.35
CA GLU A 724 -12.12 -27.43 -9.81
C GLU A 724 -12.37 -26.26 -10.77
N TRP A 725 -11.90 -25.06 -10.43
CA TRP A 725 -12.16 -23.84 -11.21
C TRP A 725 -11.33 -23.72 -12.49
N ASN A 726 -10.14 -24.30 -12.51
CA ASN A 726 -9.21 -24.19 -13.63
C ASN A 726 -9.17 -25.44 -14.51
N GLN A 727 -10.22 -26.27 -14.48
CA GLN A 727 -10.35 -27.42 -15.39
C GLN A 727 -10.50 -26.96 -16.83
N ALA A 728 -9.75 -27.59 -17.73
CA ALA A 728 -9.88 -27.29 -19.13
C ALA A 728 -11.26 -27.68 -19.66
N ILE A 729 -11.90 -26.78 -20.36
CA ILE A 729 -13.17 -27.04 -21.05
C ILE A 729 -12.85 -27.68 -22.40
N TRP A 730 -12.97 -29.00 -22.49
CA TRP A 730 -12.59 -29.79 -23.68
C TRP A 730 -13.63 -29.81 -24.79
N TRP A 731 -14.91 -29.53 -24.51
CA TRP A 731 -15.97 -29.65 -25.49
C TRP A 731 -15.81 -28.74 -26.74
N PRO A 732 -15.23 -27.51 -26.68
CA PRO A 732 -14.99 -26.70 -27.88
C PRO A 732 -13.94 -27.35 -28.79
N LEU A 733 -12.91 -27.97 -28.17
CA LEU A 733 -11.90 -28.74 -28.94
C LEU A 733 -12.48 -30.02 -29.55
N ALA A 734 -13.40 -30.68 -28.84
CA ALA A 734 -14.11 -31.85 -29.39
C ALA A 734 -15.03 -31.48 -30.57
N MET A 735 -15.48 -30.23 -30.69
CA MET A 735 -16.26 -29.73 -31.82
C MET A 735 -15.40 -29.47 -33.08
N LEU A 736 -14.09 -29.23 -32.95
CA LEU A 736 -13.22 -28.93 -34.09
C LEU A 736 -13.24 -30.03 -35.16
N PRO A 737 -13.19 -31.36 -34.87
CA PRO A 737 -13.32 -32.42 -35.86
C PRO A 737 -14.65 -32.33 -36.63
N PHE A 738 -15.76 -32.06 -35.96
CA PHE A 738 -17.06 -31.90 -36.60
C PHE A 738 -17.10 -30.69 -37.54
N LEU A 739 -16.48 -29.61 -37.14
CA LEU A 739 -16.36 -28.38 -37.93
C LEU A 739 -15.49 -28.65 -39.19
N PHE A 740 -14.38 -29.36 -39.04
CA PHE A 740 -13.53 -29.82 -40.15
C PHE A 740 -14.26 -30.76 -41.10
N ILE A 741 -15.02 -31.72 -40.56
CA ILE A 741 -15.84 -32.62 -41.38
C ILE A 741 -16.90 -31.79 -42.13
N GLY A 742 -17.58 -30.88 -41.47
CA GLY A 742 -18.58 -29.99 -42.08
C GLY A 742 -18.01 -29.13 -43.21
N LEU A 743 -16.82 -28.56 -43.02
CA LEU A 743 -16.12 -27.77 -44.03
C LEU A 743 -15.56 -28.66 -45.20
N ALA A 744 -15.08 -29.85 -44.89
CA ALA A 744 -14.56 -30.77 -45.89
C ALA A 744 -15.66 -31.48 -46.69
N TRP A 745 -16.88 -31.60 -46.15
CA TRP A 745 -18.02 -32.31 -46.77
C TRP A 745 -18.40 -31.79 -48.16
N PRO A 746 -18.57 -30.50 -48.41
CA PRO A 746 -18.84 -29.99 -49.74
C PRO A 746 -17.71 -30.23 -50.73
N ALA A 747 -16.47 -30.14 -50.30
CA ALA A 747 -15.29 -30.41 -51.11
C ALA A 747 -15.23 -31.89 -51.48
N TRP A 748 -15.52 -32.80 -50.53
CA TRP A 748 -15.60 -34.25 -50.75
C TRP A 748 -16.75 -34.60 -51.69
N GLN A 749 -17.93 -34.02 -51.56
CA GLN A 749 -19.04 -34.19 -52.47
C GLN A 749 -18.71 -33.70 -53.92
N ALA A 750 -18.08 -32.53 -54.04
CA ALA A 750 -17.64 -32.02 -55.34
C ALA A 750 -16.58 -32.92 -55.96
N TRP A 751 -15.65 -33.47 -55.20
CA TRP A 751 -14.69 -34.43 -55.70
C TRP A 751 -15.35 -35.76 -56.14
N LYS A 752 -16.31 -36.30 -55.36
CA LYS A 752 -17.06 -37.49 -55.69
C LYS A 752 -17.88 -37.31 -56.96
N ARG A 753 -18.53 -36.14 -57.15
CA ARG A 753 -19.25 -35.81 -58.43
C ARG A 753 -18.29 -35.73 -59.61
N ARG A 754 -17.10 -35.17 -59.47
CA ARG A 754 -16.08 -35.15 -60.53
C ARG A 754 -15.56 -36.53 -60.89
N GLN A 755 -15.41 -37.43 -59.93
CA GLN A 755 -15.01 -38.83 -60.15
C GLN A 755 -16.09 -39.55 -60.92
N MET A 756 -17.38 -39.44 -60.60
CA MET A 756 -18.49 -40.05 -61.32
C MET A 756 -18.62 -39.54 -62.76
N GLN A 757 -18.41 -38.23 -62.97
CA GLN A 757 -18.40 -37.68 -64.33
C GLN A 757 -17.25 -38.20 -65.19
N ARG A 758 -16.09 -38.47 -64.62
CA ARG A 758 -14.95 -39.08 -65.33
C ARG A 758 -15.20 -40.55 -65.67
N ALA A 759 -15.82 -41.30 -64.77
CA ALA A 759 -16.17 -42.69 -65.02
C ALA A 759 -17.18 -42.83 -66.19
N VAL A 760 -18.18 -41.97 -66.26
CA VAL A 760 -19.15 -41.94 -67.35
C VAL A 760 -18.53 -41.51 -68.67
N GLN A 761 -17.52 -40.62 -68.69
CA GLN A 761 -16.78 -40.30 -69.95
C GLN A 761 -15.88 -41.39 -70.44
N THR A 762 -15.32 -42.24 -69.55
CA THR A 762 -14.51 -43.40 -69.96
C THR A 762 -15.34 -44.51 -70.58
N ASP A 763 -16.57 -44.73 -70.10
CA ASP A 763 -17.49 -45.75 -70.73
C ASP A 763 -18.08 -45.29 -72.07
N ALA A 764 -18.18 -44.00 -72.30
CA ALA A 764 -18.70 -43.46 -73.62
C ALA A 764 -17.67 -43.49 -74.75
N ASN A 765 -16.38 -43.66 -74.42
CA ASN A 765 -15.30 -43.70 -75.42
C ASN A 765 -14.80 -45.10 -75.74
N THR A 766 -15.50 -46.21 -75.34
CA THR A 766 -15.18 -47.54 -75.78
C THR A 766 -15.86 -47.83 -77.13
N PRO A 767 -15.11 -48.07 -78.23
CA PRO A 767 -15.74 -48.40 -79.51
C PRO A 767 -16.41 -49.77 -79.39
N ARG A 768 -17.71 -49.85 -79.68
CA ARG A 768 -18.40 -51.11 -79.92
C ARG A 768 -17.82 -51.70 -81.22
N SER A 769 -17.00 -52.76 -81.10
CA SER A 769 -16.65 -53.59 -82.26
C SER A 769 -17.89 -54.42 -82.69
N LEU A 770 -18.34 -54.19 -83.89
CA LEU A 770 -19.12 -55.13 -84.62
C LEU A 770 -18.23 -56.20 -85.14
#